data_e08f92db57af7d26a7f4c8397885b4c4
#
_entry.id   e08f92db57af7d26a7f4c8397885b4c4
#
_cell.length_a   1.000
_cell.length_b   1.000
_cell.length_c   1.000
_cell.angle_alpha   90.00
_cell.angle_beta   90.00
_cell.angle_gamma   90.00
#
_symmetry.space_group_name_H-M   'P 1'
#
loop_
_entity.id
_entity.type
_entity.pdbx_description
1 polymer ?
#
loop_
_entity_poly.entity_id
_entity_poly.type
_entity_poly.pdbx_seq_one_letter_code
_entity_poly.pdbx_strand_id
1 'polypeptide(L)'
;MLEHILLGLPGSPLRKALIESGLGEDLTGGGLETDLRQTFFSVGLRSITPGTAEDVEMLIMETLAELAENGIPAAAVEAAVNSVEFDLRENNSGRFPRGLAAMIRSLATWLYDGDPIAPLAWEKPLAALKARLASGEKVFEGAIKRWFLDNEHRSTVILTPDSGLAAEREAAEAAKLQRIYDALSDEDHKEIVACTEALRASQQAPDSPEALAAIPSLTLADLPRENVILPKEEGKAGDLAILAHDIDTSGILYAEILFPLDAVPTELLPLVPLMGRSLTEMGTSKRDFVELGTLLASKTGGMDAAPLVATMRGTRMPVAKLCLGGKATADKADDLFSLMAEVLTDTNFDNPQRFTQMVLEERARLEQSLIPAGHGTVIARLRAAYSLAGQISEAIGGITYLEAIRALSERVVSDWDSVRADLEILRGLILNRQDAILNLTADAGTLAAVQPYAAALGRALPTAFSVPLEREPLRAATNEALIVPAQVNYVGKGCNIYDLGYTWHGSAHVITRHLRMGWLWDQVRVQGGAYGAFCALDRMSGSLALVSYRDPNVEKTLATYDATADYLRKLDLSDRDLTLAIVGAIGDLDTYLLPDARGAASLSRHLTDDRDDLRQQMREEILGTTRRHFTEFADVMAEAAKAGTVCVLGGSAAENAATEHGWTKKKVL
;
A
#
# COMPACT_ATOMS: atom_id res chain seq x y z
N MET A 1 6.76 19.52 -11.84
CA MET A 1 6.37 19.48 -13.28
C MET A 1 7.47 18.96 -14.19
N LEU A 2 8.69 19.55 -14.20
CA LEU A 2 9.78 19.01 -15.05
C LEU A 2 10.06 17.54 -14.74
N GLU A 3 10.15 17.14 -13.48
CA GLU A 3 10.26 15.75 -13.07
C GLU A 3 9.13 14.88 -13.66
N HIS A 4 7.87 15.34 -13.57
CA HIS A 4 6.73 14.62 -14.11
C HIS A 4 6.82 14.45 -15.64
N ILE A 5 7.32 15.49 -16.36
CA ILE A 5 7.60 15.39 -17.80
C ILE A 5 8.66 14.30 -18.06
N LEU A 6 9.74 14.28 -17.27
CA LEU A 6 10.89 13.39 -17.51
C LEU A 6 10.62 11.94 -17.08
N LEU A 7 9.91 11.73 -15.96
CA LEU A 7 9.81 10.45 -15.28
C LEU A 7 8.38 10.03 -14.90
N GLY A 8 7.40 10.93 -14.90
CA GLY A 8 6.09 10.74 -14.26
C GLY A 8 5.18 9.71 -14.92
N LEU A 9 5.32 9.47 -16.21
CA LEU A 9 4.51 8.52 -16.98
C LEU A 9 5.40 7.42 -17.60
N PRO A 10 4.84 6.23 -17.89
CA PRO A 10 5.59 5.18 -18.60
C PRO A 10 6.20 5.65 -19.92
N GLY A 11 5.52 6.57 -20.64
CA GLY A 11 5.98 7.19 -21.88
C GLY A 11 6.80 8.47 -21.70
N SER A 12 7.10 8.90 -20.47
CA SER A 12 7.95 10.07 -20.20
C SER A 12 9.36 9.87 -20.78
N PRO A 13 9.92 10.87 -21.47
CA PRO A 13 11.07 10.67 -22.35
C PRO A 13 12.28 10.03 -21.69
N LEU A 14 12.70 10.50 -20.53
CA LEU A 14 13.86 9.96 -19.82
C LEU A 14 13.57 8.56 -19.23
N ARG A 15 12.37 8.35 -18.68
CA ARG A 15 11.94 7.04 -18.20
C ARG A 15 11.94 6.03 -19.34
N LYS A 16 11.33 6.38 -20.46
CA LYS A 16 11.22 5.52 -21.64
C LYS A 16 12.61 5.17 -22.18
N ALA A 17 13.50 6.15 -22.38
CA ALA A 17 14.84 5.91 -22.85
C ALA A 17 15.61 4.93 -21.96
N LEU A 18 15.54 5.10 -20.65
CA LEU A 18 16.22 4.24 -19.68
C LEU A 18 15.66 2.82 -19.68
N ILE A 19 14.35 2.65 -19.65
CA ILE A 19 13.71 1.32 -19.64
C ILE A 19 13.91 0.58 -20.96
N GLU A 20 13.78 1.25 -22.11
CA GLU A 20 13.93 0.64 -23.44
C GLU A 20 15.41 0.34 -23.80
N SER A 21 16.38 0.93 -23.07
CA SER A 21 17.80 0.68 -23.30
C SER A 21 18.22 -0.78 -23.06
N GLY A 22 17.49 -1.50 -22.19
CA GLY A 22 17.89 -2.84 -21.75
C GLY A 22 19.13 -2.87 -20.86
N LEU A 23 19.65 -1.73 -20.41
CA LEU A 23 20.83 -1.65 -19.53
C LEU A 23 20.52 -2.05 -18.08
N GLY A 24 19.25 -2.05 -17.67
CA GLY A 24 18.79 -2.44 -16.33
C GLY A 24 17.34 -2.85 -16.33
N GLU A 25 16.81 -3.26 -15.16
CA GLU A 25 15.46 -3.81 -15.04
C GLU A 25 14.40 -2.77 -14.67
N ASP A 26 14.78 -1.73 -13.91
CA ASP A 26 13.87 -0.68 -13.48
C ASP A 26 14.63 0.58 -13.07
N LEU A 27 13.90 1.70 -12.93
CA LEU A 27 14.46 2.96 -12.48
C LEU A 27 14.92 2.90 -11.03
N THR A 28 15.93 3.70 -10.71
CA THR A 28 16.31 4.06 -9.35
C THR A 28 16.49 5.58 -9.25
N GLY A 29 16.54 6.07 -8.03
CA GLY A 29 16.53 7.51 -7.74
C GLY A 29 15.11 8.01 -7.44
N GLY A 30 15.02 9.06 -6.64
CA GLY A 30 13.76 9.63 -6.15
C GLY A 30 13.21 10.77 -6.98
N GLY A 31 13.77 11.06 -8.16
CA GLY A 31 13.43 12.28 -8.91
C GLY A 31 13.93 13.54 -8.18
N LEU A 32 13.07 14.54 -8.04
CA LEU A 32 13.39 15.82 -7.40
C LEU A 32 13.13 15.76 -5.88
N GLU A 33 14.20 15.80 -5.09
CA GLU A 33 14.12 15.92 -3.64
C GLU A 33 13.98 17.41 -3.23
N THR A 34 12.89 17.74 -2.54
CA THR A 34 12.52 19.11 -2.19
C THR A 34 12.56 19.41 -0.68
N ASP A 35 12.74 18.42 0.17
CA ASP A 35 12.65 18.58 1.63
C ASP A 35 13.95 19.09 2.27
N LEU A 36 15.00 19.21 1.47
CA LEU A 36 16.30 19.70 1.90
C LEU A 36 16.51 21.16 1.50
N ARG A 37 17.40 21.86 2.23
CA ARG A 37 17.79 23.25 1.92
C ARG A 37 18.28 23.41 0.47
N GLN A 38 19.06 22.44 -0.01
CA GLN A 38 19.49 22.37 -1.40
C GLN A 38 18.78 21.19 -2.05
N THR A 39 17.92 21.47 -3.00
CA THR A 39 17.24 20.44 -3.77
C THR A 39 18.21 19.70 -4.67
N PHE A 40 17.99 18.42 -4.86
CA PHE A 40 18.74 17.63 -5.85
C PHE A 40 17.78 16.76 -6.68
N PHE A 41 18.25 16.37 -7.84
CA PHE A 41 17.52 15.44 -8.71
C PHE A 41 18.35 14.17 -8.86
N SER A 42 17.74 13.02 -8.70
CA SER A 42 18.39 11.71 -8.82
C SER A 42 17.62 10.81 -9.77
N VAL A 43 18.35 10.16 -10.67
CA VAL A 43 17.82 9.16 -11.61
C VAL A 43 18.90 8.16 -11.98
N GLY A 44 18.53 6.94 -12.24
CA GLY A 44 19.43 5.86 -12.67
C GLY A 44 18.65 4.58 -12.95
N LEU A 45 19.38 3.49 -13.10
CA LEU A 45 18.84 2.14 -13.28
C LEU A 45 19.34 1.20 -12.19
N ARG A 46 18.52 0.24 -11.81
CA ARG A 46 18.87 -0.89 -10.93
C ARG A 46 19.02 -2.17 -11.72
N SER A 47 19.67 -3.16 -11.12
CA SER A 47 19.95 -4.46 -11.76
C SER A 47 20.68 -4.29 -13.11
N ILE A 48 21.62 -3.33 -13.16
CA ILE A 48 22.40 -3.08 -14.37
C ILE A 48 23.44 -4.18 -14.56
N THR A 49 23.80 -4.43 -15.80
CA THR A 49 24.94 -5.31 -16.13
C THR A 49 26.22 -4.72 -15.55
N PRO A 50 27.04 -5.51 -14.83
CA PRO A 50 28.32 -4.99 -14.31
C PRO A 50 29.20 -4.35 -15.41
N GLY A 51 29.65 -3.11 -15.17
CA GLY A 51 30.48 -2.36 -16.11
C GLY A 51 29.72 -1.41 -17.04
N THR A 52 28.39 -1.36 -17.03
CA THR A 52 27.59 -0.49 -17.90
C THR A 52 27.12 0.82 -17.22
N ALA A 53 27.65 1.18 -16.07
CA ALA A 53 27.26 2.38 -15.34
C ALA A 53 27.52 3.68 -16.14
N GLU A 54 28.64 3.74 -16.89
CA GLU A 54 28.98 4.87 -17.75
C GLU A 54 27.97 4.99 -18.93
N ASP A 55 27.51 3.87 -19.47
CA ASP A 55 26.51 3.85 -20.55
C ASP A 55 25.18 4.40 -20.07
N VAL A 56 24.79 4.09 -18.82
CA VAL A 56 23.57 4.63 -18.19
C VAL A 56 23.69 6.16 -18.00
N GLU A 57 24.84 6.64 -17.49
CA GLU A 57 25.07 8.09 -17.33
C GLU A 57 25.06 8.81 -18.68
N MET A 58 25.72 8.26 -19.69
CA MET A 58 25.74 8.80 -21.04
C MET A 58 24.34 8.88 -21.63
N LEU A 59 23.53 7.84 -21.53
CA LEU A 59 22.16 7.82 -22.01
C LEU A 59 21.29 8.90 -21.33
N ILE A 60 21.44 9.09 -20.01
CA ILE A 60 20.73 10.15 -19.28
C ILE A 60 21.10 11.52 -19.85
N MET A 61 22.39 11.78 -20.01
CA MET A 61 22.88 13.09 -20.47
C MET A 61 22.52 13.37 -21.93
N GLU A 62 22.60 12.37 -22.80
CA GLU A 62 22.20 12.50 -24.22
C GLU A 62 20.71 12.75 -24.34
N THR A 63 19.85 12.01 -23.58
CA THR A 63 18.41 12.23 -23.58
C THR A 63 18.05 13.65 -23.11
N LEU A 64 18.67 14.13 -22.04
CA LEU A 64 18.46 15.48 -21.54
C LEU A 64 18.93 16.56 -22.56
N ALA A 65 20.05 16.33 -23.23
CA ALA A 65 20.57 17.24 -24.27
C ALA A 65 19.61 17.30 -25.48
N GLU A 66 19.12 16.13 -25.93
CA GLU A 66 18.15 16.05 -27.03
C GLU A 66 16.86 16.82 -26.70
N LEU A 67 16.31 16.65 -25.50
CA LEU A 67 15.12 17.39 -25.07
C LEU A 67 15.36 18.90 -24.98
N ALA A 68 16.54 19.32 -24.53
CA ALA A 68 16.88 20.75 -24.44
C ALA A 68 17.03 21.39 -25.81
N GLU A 69 17.57 20.69 -26.82
CA GLU A 69 17.80 21.21 -28.18
C GLU A 69 16.57 21.09 -29.07
N ASN A 70 15.99 19.87 -29.14
CA ASN A 70 14.90 19.56 -30.06
C ASN A 70 13.50 19.96 -29.51
N GLY A 71 13.43 20.22 -28.20
CA GLY A 71 12.19 20.59 -27.50
C GLY A 71 11.45 19.37 -26.95
N ILE A 72 10.55 19.66 -26.00
CA ILE A 72 9.68 18.67 -25.36
C ILE A 72 8.35 18.62 -26.12
N PRO A 73 7.78 17.44 -26.42
CA PRO A 73 6.47 17.36 -27.09
C PRO A 73 5.40 18.13 -26.32
N ALA A 74 4.64 18.99 -27.04
CA ALA A 74 3.62 19.84 -26.43
C ALA A 74 2.56 19.04 -25.65
N ALA A 75 2.18 17.85 -26.15
CA ALA A 75 1.24 16.96 -25.47
C ALA A 75 1.79 16.45 -24.12
N ALA A 76 3.09 16.18 -24.01
CA ALA A 76 3.71 15.79 -22.73
C ALA A 76 3.72 16.94 -21.72
N VAL A 77 3.94 18.17 -22.18
CA VAL A 77 3.84 19.37 -21.33
C VAL A 77 2.40 19.58 -20.86
N GLU A 78 1.41 19.48 -21.75
CA GLU A 78 -0.01 19.60 -21.41
C GLU A 78 -0.43 18.53 -20.39
N ALA A 79 -0.04 17.28 -20.59
CA ALA A 79 -0.31 16.18 -19.68
C ALA A 79 0.28 16.44 -18.29
N ALA A 80 1.55 16.86 -18.20
CA ALA A 80 2.20 17.16 -16.94
C ALA A 80 1.55 18.36 -16.21
N VAL A 81 1.18 19.41 -16.93
CA VAL A 81 0.49 20.57 -16.34
C VAL A 81 -0.87 20.15 -15.80
N ASN A 82 -1.66 19.36 -16.56
CA ASN A 82 -2.96 18.88 -16.12
C ASN A 82 -2.83 17.98 -14.88
N SER A 83 -1.93 16.99 -14.90
CA SER A 83 -1.75 16.07 -13.77
C SER A 83 -1.35 16.79 -12.49
N VAL A 84 -0.33 17.67 -12.56
CA VAL A 84 0.13 18.41 -11.37
C VAL A 84 -0.94 19.40 -10.88
N GLU A 85 -1.67 20.07 -11.77
CA GLU A 85 -2.78 20.95 -11.37
C GLU A 85 -3.91 20.15 -10.70
N PHE A 86 -4.24 18.99 -11.26
CA PHE A 86 -5.27 18.11 -10.69
C PHE A 86 -4.89 17.68 -9.27
N ASP A 87 -3.66 17.18 -9.06
CA ASP A 87 -3.15 16.77 -7.76
C ASP A 87 -3.18 17.91 -6.73
N LEU A 88 -2.81 19.12 -7.16
CA LEU A 88 -2.85 20.30 -6.29
C LEU A 88 -4.30 20.70 -5.91
N ARG A 89 -5.26 20.59 -6.83
CA ARG A 89 -6.70 20.88 -6.60
C ARG A 89 -7.34 19.82 -5.71
N GLU A 90 -7.12 18.55 -6.01
CA GLU A 90 -7.67 17.42 -5.23
C GLU A 90 -7.09 17.40 -3.82
N ASN A 91 -5.79 17.72 -3.69
CA ASN A 91 -5.04 17.69 -2.44
C ASN A 91 -5.33 16.40 -1.65
N ASN A 92 -5.31 15.27 -2.36
CA ASN A 92 -5.60 13.96 -1.79
C ASN A 92 -4.33 13.41 -1.11
N SER A 93 -4.36 13.34 0.20
CA SER A 93 -3.28 12.78 1.01
C SER A 93 -3.51 11.28 1.36
N GLY A 94 -4.51 10.65 0.78
CA GLY A 94 -4.89 9.27 1.08
C GLY A 94 -5.23 9.09 2.58
N ARG A 95 -4.58 8.13 3.21
CA ARG A 95 -4.72 7.88 4.66
C ARG A 95 -3.85 8.79 5.53
N PHE A 96 -2.96 9.57 4.92
CA PHE A 96 -2.10 10.49 5.66
C PHE A 96 -2.89 11.75 6.05
N PRO A 97 -2.84 12.22 7.30
CA PRO A 97 -3.62 13.38 7.73
C PRO A 97 -3.28 14.64 6.93
N ARG A 98 -4.27 15.29 6.32
CA ARG A 98 -4.08 16.51 5.50
C ARG A 98 -3.33 17.61 6.22
N GLY A 99 -3.63 17.83 7.50
CA GLY A 99 -2.94 18.84 8.31
C GLY A 99 -1.45 18.53 8.46
N LEU A 100 -1.10 17.25 8.63
CA LEU A 100 0.30 16.81 8.71
C LEU A 100 1.00 16.96 7.35
N ALA A 101 0.33 16.63 6.24
CA ALA A 101 0.86 16.85 4.89
C ALA A 101 1.12 18.33 4.60
N ALA A 102 0.21 19.23 5.01
CA ALA A 102 0.38 20.68 4.90
C ALA A 102 1.54 21.18 5.78
N MET A 103 1.64 20.67 7.02
CA MET A 103 2.74 20.99 7.91
C MET A 103 4.10 20.60 7.31
N ILE A 104 4.24 19.37 6.78
CA ILE A 104 5.50 18.90 6.16
C ILE A 104 5.87 19.81 4.98
N ARG A 105 4.92 20.15 4.10
CA ARG A 105 5.16 21.08 3.00
C ARG A 105 5.62 22.47 3.49
N SER A 106 5.03 22.98 4.57
CA SER A 106 5.46 24.24 5.18
C SER A 106 6.86 24.15 5.78
N LEU A 107 7.20 23.01 6.42
CA LEU A 107 8.51 22.79 7.01
C LEU A 107 9.64 22.76 5.98
N ALA A 108 9.37 22.32 4.73
CA ALA A 108 10.37 22.29 3.66
C ALA A 108 11.03 23.67 3.37
N THR A 109 10.37 24.77 3.69
CA THR A 109 10.93 26.12 3.63
C THR A 109 11.22 26.71 5.01
N TRP A 110 10.32 26.51 5.97
CA TRP A 110 10.40 27.14 7.28
C TRP A 110 11.63 26.69 8.10
N LEU A 111 12.05 25.44 8.00
CA LEU A 111 13.29 24.94 8.64
C LEU A 111 14.56 25.65 8.13
N TYR A 112 14.47 26.36 7.01
CA TYR A 112 15.58 27.07 6.35
C TYR A 112 15.33 28.59 6.27
N ASP A 113 14.58 29.14 7.23
CA ASP A 113 14.26 30.58 7.34
C ASP A 113 13.39 31.13 6.18
N GLY A 114 12.72 30.27 5.42
CA GLY A 114 11.78 30.66 4.36
C GLY A 114 10.36 30.88 4.87
N ASP A 115 9.49 31.41 4.00
CA ASP A 115 8.08 31.60 4.30
C ASP A 115 7.33 30.24 4.34
N PRO A 116 6.72 29.87 5.49
CA PRO A 116 6.01 28.59 5.64
C PRO A 116 4.72 28.51 4.77
N ILE A 117 4.16 29.62 4.34
CA ILE A 117 2.91 29.68 3.56
C ILE A 117 3.19 29.58 2.06
N ALA A 118 4.35 30.02 1.59
CA ALA A 118 4.70 30.03 0.18
C ALA A 118 4.54 28.66 -0.52
N PRO A 119 4.95 27.51 0.08
CA PRO A 119 4.76 26.21 -0.56
C PRO A 119 3.30 25.74 -0.66
N LEU A 120 2.39 26.36 0.10
CA LEU A 120 0.96 26.04 0.08
C LEU A 120 0.19 26.88 -0.94
N ALA A 121 0.74 28.05 -1.36
CA ALA A 121 0.11 29.00 -2.27
C ALA A 121 0.52 28.72 -3.74
N TRP A 122 -0.09 27.72 -4.35
CA TRP A 122 0.29 27.20 -5.68
C TRP A 122 -0.38 27.90 -6.87
N GLU A 123 -1.52 28.57 -6.68
CA GLU A 123 -2.36 29.10 -7.77
C GLU A 123 -1.64 30.16 -8.60
N LYS A 124 -1.00 31.15 -7.92
CA LYS A 124 -0.29 32.22 -8.62
C LYS A 124 0.94 31.71 -9.38
N PRO A 125 1.83 30.90 -8.78
CA PRO A 125 2.95 30.29 -9.51
C PRO A 125 2.50 29.45 -10.71
N LEU A 126 1.43 28.67 -10.57
CA LEU A 126 0.88 27.87 -11.67
C LEU A 126 0.34 28.74 -12.80
N ALA A 127 -0.44 29.79 -12.47
CA ALA A 127 -0.96 30.71 -13.46
C ALA A 127 0.16 31.46 -14.23
N ALA A 128 1.22 31.85 -13.51
CA ALA A 128 2.39 32.47 -14.14
C ALA A 128 3.12 31.50 -15.08
N LEU A 129 3.28 30.24 -14.68
CA LEU A 129 3.87 29.20 -15.53
C LEU A 129 3.04 28.97 -16.79
N LYS A 130 1.71 28.82 -16.65
CA LYS A 130 0.80 28.67 -17.79
C LYS A 130 0.88 29.83 -18.77
N ALA A 131 0.96 31.07 -18.26
CA ALA A 131 1.12 32.26 -19.10
C ALA A 131 2.44 32.25 -19.89
N ARG A 132 3.55 31.84 -19.27
CA ARG A 132 4.85 31.69 -19.95
C ARG A 132 4.79 30.62 -21.05
N LEU A 133 4.21 29.46 -20.75
CA LEU A 133 4.02 28.39 -21.74
C LEU A 133 3.15 28.85 -22.92
N ALA A 134 2.04 29.55 -22.64
CA ALA A 134 1.15 30.13 -23.66
C ALA A 134 1.83 31.17 -24.54
N SER A 135 2.84 31.89 -24.03
CA SER A 135 3.66 32.82 -24.83
C SER A 135 4.69 32.14 -25.74
N GLY A 136 4.79 30.83 -25.70
CA GLY A 136 5.76 30.02 -26.46
C GLY A 136 7.16 29.98 -25.84
N GLU A 137 7.29 30.39 -24.56
CA GLU A 137 8.57 30.31 -23.86
C GLU A 137 8.96 28.83 -23.59
N LYS A 138 10.19 28.46 -23.95
CA LYS A 138 10.77 27.13 -23.70
C LYS A 138 11.23 27.00 -22.26
N VAL A 139 10.26 26.97 -21.32
CA VAL A 139 10.52 27.02 -19.86
C VAL A 139 11.26 25.78 -19.38
N PHE A 140 10.81 24.61 -19.79
CA PHE A 140 11.35 23.33 -19.31
C PHE A 140 12.67 22.98 -19.97
N GLU A 141 12.83 23.27 -21.28
CA GLU A 141 14.10 23.11 -21.99
C GLU A 141 15.18 24.01 -21.39
N GLY A 142 14.82 25.26 -21.09
CA GLY A 142 15.71 26.18 -20.38
C GLY A 142 16.12 25.70 -18.99
N ALA A 143 15.18 25.06 -18.27
CA ALA A 143 15.47 24.46 -16.96
C ALA A 143 16.41 23.24 -17.09
N ILE A 144 16.19 22.35 -18.07
CA ILE A 144 17.11 21.21 -18.34
C ILE A 144 18.51 21.73 -18.63
N LYS A 145 18.64 22.70 -19.55
CA LYS A 145 19.93 23.27 -19.88
C LYS A 145 20.64 23.84 -18.65
N ARG A 146 19.96 24.71 -17.90
CA ARG A 146 20.55 25.41 -16.76
C ARG A 146 20.90 24.50 -15.59
N TRP A 147 20.00 23.58 -15.23
CA TRP A 147 20.10 22.85 -13.96
C TRP A 147 20.69 21.44 -14.09
N PHE A 148 20.68 20.86 -15.32
CA PHE A 148 21.24 19.53 -15.55
C PHE A 148 22.48 19.56 -16.44
N LEU A 149 22.44 20.26 -17.60
CA LEU A 149 23.52 20.22 -18.57
C LEU A 149 24.67 21.17 -18.21
N ASP A 150 24.35 22.43 -17.88
CA ASP A 150 25.35 23.47 -17.54
C ASP A 150 25.78 23.39 -16.05
N ASN A 151 25.18 22.49 -15.25
CA ASN A 151 25.49 22.33 -13.84
C ASN A 151 26.63 21.29 -13.66
N GLU A 152 27.78 21.75 -13.16
CA GLU A 152 28.92 20.89 -12.86
C GLU A 152 28.77 20.11 -11.53
N HIS A 153 27.80 20.49 -10.66
CA HIS A 153 27.55 19.85 -9.38
C HIS A 153 26.78 18.54 -9.55
N ARG A 154 27.48 17.52 -9.96
CA ARG A 154 27.00 16.21 -10.36
C ARG A 154 27.83 15.11 -9.71
N SER A 155 27.21 13.99 -9.34
CA SER A 155 27.90 12.79 -8.87
C SER A 155 27.21 11.53 -9.36
N THR A 156 28.00 10.52 -9.69
CA THR A 156 27.52 9.17 -10.02
C THR A 156 27.80 8.25 -8.85
N VAL A 157 26.76 7.54 -8.39
CA VAL A 157 26.85 6.58 -7.28
C VAL A 157 26.52 5.18 -7.80
N ILE A 158 27.47 4.26 -7.63
CA ILE A 158 27.31 2.86 -8.02
C ILE A 158 27.23 2.03 -6.74
N LEU A 159 26.10 1.32 -6.54
CA LEU A 159 25.90 0.37 -5.47
C LEU A 159 26.14 -1.04 -6.01
N THR A 160 27.20 -1.67 -5.53
CA THR A 160 27.54 -3.06 -5.90
C THR A 160 27.15 -4.00 -4.75
N PRO A 161 26.42 -5.10 -5.03
CA PRO A 161 26.11 -6.08 -3.99
C PRO A 161 27.39 -6.77 -3.50
N ASP A 162 27.52 -6.90 -2.19
CA ASP A 162 28.61 -7.62 -1.53
C ASP A 162 28.04 -8.60 -0.50
N SER A 163 28.15 -9.89 -0.78
CA SER A 163 27.67 -10.95 0.11
C SER A 163 28.47 -11.09 1.40
N GLY A 164 29.70 -10.55 1.46
CA GLY A 164 30.57 -10.58 2.63
C GLY A 164 30.38 -9.41 3.59
N LEU A 165 29.79 -8.29 3.11
CA LEU A 165 29.74 -7.03 3.85
C LEU A 165 29.04 -7.14 5.21
N ALA A 166 27.97 -7.95 5.31
CA ALA A 166 27.25 -8.15 6.57
C ALA A 166 28.15 -8.80 7.62
N ALA A 167 28.83 -9.89 7.25
CA ALA A 167 29.75 -10.60 8.14
C ALA A 167 30.97 -9.72 8.53
N GLU A 168 31.49 -8.94 7.60
CA GLU A 168 32.57 -7.97 7.86
C GLU A 168 32.15 -6.91 8.89
N ARG A 169 30.95 -6.34 8.72
CA ARG A 169 30.40 -5.34 9.66
C ARG A 169 30.16 -5.92 11.04
N GLU A 170 29.59 -7.13 11.14
CA GLU A 170 29.40 -7.83 12.41
C GLU A 170 30.74 -8.11 13.11
N ALA A 171 31.73 -8.60 12.38
CA ALA A 171 33.08 -8.84 12.91
C ALA A 171 33.76 -7.53 13.36
N ALA A 172 33.61 -6.46 12.58
CA ALA A 172 34.17 -5.14 12.93
C ALA A 172 33.50 -4.56 14.19
N GLU A 173 32.17 -4.69 14.31
CA GLU A 173 31.43 -4.27 15.49
C GLU A 173 31.82 -5.09 16.73
N ALA A 174 31.86 -6.41 16.62
CA ALA A 174 32.31 -7.30 17.69
C ALA A 174 33.73 -6.96 18.17
N ALA A 175 34.65 -6.75 17.23
CA ALA A 175 36.03 -6.35 17.55
C ALA A 175 36.11 -4.96 18.20
N LYS A 176 35.23 -4.02 17.81
CA LYS A 176 35.13 -2.69 18.45
C LYS A 176 34.60 -2.82 19.88
N LEU A 177 33.52 -3.57 20.07
CA LEU A 177 32.93 -3.79 21.40
C LEU A 177 33.90 -4.52 22.33
N GLN A 178 34.61 -5.53 21.82
CA GLN A 178 35.61 -6.25 22.60
C GLN A 178 36.75 -5.33 23.07
N ARG A 179 37.26 -4.47 22.19
CA ARG A 179 38.29 -3.48 22.57
C ARG A 179 37.81 -2.51 23.65
N ILE A 180 36.55 -2.06 23.55
CA ILE A 180 35.94 -1.21 24.57
C ILE A 180 35.85 -1.99 25.89
N TYR A 181 35.33 -3.23 25.85
CA TYR A 181 35.17 -4.08 27.01
C TYR A 181 36.51 -4.35 27.73
N ASP A 182 37.56 -4.67 26.98
CA ASP A 182 38.90 -4.95 27.50
C ASP A 182 39.56 -3.71 28.12
N ALA A 183 39.11 -2.51 27.74
CA ALA A 183 39.63 -1.25 28.25
C ALA A 183 38.89 -0.73 29.51
N LEU A 184 37.71 -1.29 29.83
CA LEU A 184 36.93 -0.89 30.99
C LEU A 184 37.56 -1.38 32.28
N SER A 185 37.58 -0.52 33.31
CA SER A 185 37.92 -0.91 34.68
C SER A 185 36.72 -1.60 35.35
N ASP A 186 36.98 -2.27 36.48
CA ASP A 186 35.91 -2.84 37.32
C ASP A 186 34.91 -1.77 37.79
N GLU A 187 35.34 -0.53 37.94
CA GLU A 187 34.46 0.58 38.33
C GLU A 187 33.57 1.00 37.15
N ASP A 188 34.10 1.09 35.94
CA ASP A 188 33.33 1.38 34.72
C ASP A 188 32.27 0.31 34.48
N HIS A 189 32.58 -0.98 34.69
CA HIS A 189 31.62 -2.08 34.60
C HIS A 189 30.46 -1.90 35.59
N LYS A 190 30.75 -1.55 36.84
CA LYS A 190 29.73 -1.30 37.89
C LYS A 190 28.86 -0.10 37.50
N GLU A 191 29.47 0.96 37.00
CA GLU A 191 28.76 2.17 36.58
C GLU A 191 27.83 1.89 35.41
N ILE A 192 28.27 1.12 34.40
CA ILE A 192 27.43 0.71 33.23
C ILE A 192 26.24 -0.14 33.73
N VAL A 193 26.47 -1.09 34.64
CA VAL A 193 25.39 -1.91 35.20
C VAL A 193 24.39 -1.05 35.96
N ALA A 194 24.87 -0.20 36.86
CA ALA A 194 24.02 0.69 37.66
C ALA A 194 23.21 1.66 36.78
N CYS A 195 23.84 2.24 35.76
CA CYS A 195 23.19 3.13 34.80
C CYS A 195 22.09 2.38 33.99
N THR A 196 22.38 1.15 33.58
CA THR A 196 21.41 0.29 32.85
C THR A 196 20.22 -0.08 33.74
N GLU A 197 20.47 -0.41 35.02
CA GLU A 197 19.41 -0.73 35.98
C GLU A 197 18.56 0.51 36.29
N ALA A 198 19.19 1.68 36.48
CA ALA A 198 18.49 2.95 36.67
C ALA A 198 17.63 3.33 35.47
N LEU A 199 18.14 3.14 34.26
CA LEU A 199 17.39 3.34 33.01
C LEU A 199 16.17 2.42 32.92
N ARG A 200 16.35 1.13 33.22
CA ARG A 200 15.24 0.16 33.24
C ARG A 200 14.19 0.52 34.28
N ALA A 201 14.62 0.90 35.48
CA ALA A 201 13.72 1.35 36.54
C ALA A 201 12.93 2.60 36.12
N SER A 202 13.60 3.58 35.50
CA SER A 202 12.96 4.79 34.97
C SER A 202 11.94 4.50 33.87
N GLN A 203 12.26 3.57 32.96
CA GLN A 203 11.34 3.16 31.88
C GLN A 203 10.11 2.39 32.39
N GLN A 204 10.22 1.71 33.53
CA GLN A 204 9.14 0.94 34.15
C GLN A 204 8.35 1.76 35.20
N ALA A 205 8.88 2.90 35.63
CA ALA A 205 8.20 3.75 36.60
C ALA A 205 6.92 4.35 36.00
N PRO A 206 5.76 4.17 36.63
CA PRO A 206 4.54 4.81 36.18
C PRO A 206 4.64 6.33 36.38
N ASP A 207 4.03 7.11 35.50
CA ASP A 207 3.89 8.55 35.69
C ASP A 207 3.07 8.86 36.95
N SER A 208 3.34 10.00 37.58
CA SER A 208 2.60 10.39 38.76
C SER A 208 1.12 10.70 38.42
N PRO A 209 0.18 10.46 39.35
CA PRO A 209 -1.22 10.82 39.15
C PRO A 209 -1.44 12.28 38.75
N GLU A 210 -0.60 13.19 39.29
CA GLU A 210 -0.65 14.63 39.00
C GLU A 210 -0.22 14.91 37.55
N ALA A 211 0.84 14.26 37.06
CA ALA A 211 1.30 14.39 35.70
C ALA A 211 0.25 13.86 34.72
N LEU A 212 -0.34 12.70 35.03
CA LEU A 212 -1.42 12.11 34.22
C LEU A 212 -2.69 12.98 34.22
N ALA A 213 -3.01 13.64 35.34
CA ALA A 213 -4.17 14.53 35.46
C ALA A 213 -4.01 15.85 34.67
N ALA A 214 -2.77 16.26 34.38
CA ALA A 214 -2.48 17.45 33.58
C ALA A 214 -2.77 17.25 32.08
N ILE A 215 -2.87 15.99 31.60
CA ILE A 215 -3.17 15.67 30.21
C ILE A 215 -4.70 15.74 30.00
N PRO A 216 -5.20 16.64 29.10
CA PRO A 216 -6.61 16.68 28.76
C PRO A 216 -7.05 15.31 28.22
N SER A 217 -8.15 14.77 28.74
CA SER A 217 -8.66 13.46 28.34
C SER A 217 -10.13 13.57 27.97
N LEU A 218 -10.52 12.90 26.88
CA LEU A 218 -11.94 12.73 26.54
C LEU A 218 -12.59 11.73 27.48
N THR A 219 -13.89 11.89 27.66
CA THR A 219 -14.76 10.97 28.37
C THR A 219 -15.67 10.24 27.39
N LEU A 220 -16.35 9.21 27.83
CA LEU A 220 -17.35 8.50 26.99
C LEU A 220 -18.53 9.41 26.59
N ALA A 221 -18.79 10.48 27.33
CA ALA A 221 -19.85 11.44 27.02
C ALA A 221 -19.50 12.35 25.83
N ASP A 222 -18.20 12.52 25.55
CA ASP A 222 -17.72 13.34 24.45
C ASP A 222 -17.76 12.60 23.10
N LEU A 223 -18.01 11.28 23.12
CA LEU A 223 -18.01 10.45 21.92
C LEU A 223 -19.40 10.45 21.24
N PRO A 224 -19.45 10.61 19.90
CA PRO A 224 -20.70 10.44 19.15
C PRO A 224 -21.28 9.05 19.36
N ARG A 225 -22.58 8.97 19.64
CA ARG A 225 -23.29 7.70 19.86
C ARG A 225 -23.63 6.99 18.56
N GLU A 226 -23.79 7.74 17.47
CA GLU A 226 -24.23 7.24 16.18
C GLU A 226 -23.06 7.22 15.19
N ASN A 227 -23.08 6.23 14.32
CA ASN A 227 -22.15 6.16 13.19
C ASN A 227 -22.50 7.19 12.13
N VAL A 228 -21.47 7.70 11.45
CA VAL A 228 -21.66 8.46 10.22
C VAL A 228 -22.17 7.52 9.13
N ILE A 229 -23.38 7.79 8.63
CA ILE A 229 -23.97 7.10 7.48
C ILE A 229 -23.41 7.74 6.22
N LEU A 230 -22.86 6.91 5.32
CA LEU A 230 -22.39 7.37 4.02
C LEU A 230 -23.57 7.36 3.04
N PRO A 231 -23.83 8.47 2.31
CA PRO A 231 -24.90 8.50 1.33
C PRO A 231 -24.65 7.44 0.25
N LYS A 232 -25.71 6.67 -0.06
CA LYS A 232 -25.66 5.59 -1.04
C LYS A 232 -27.03 5.46 -1.72
N GLU A 233 -27.04 5.53 -3.04
CA GLU A 233 -28.19 5.24 -3.87
C GLU A 233 -27.87 4.11 -4.83
N GLU A 234 -28.72 3.09 -4.85
CA GLU A 234 -28.63 1.97 -5.78
C GLU A 234 -29.51 2.23 -6.99
N GLY A 235 -28.97 2.09 -8.18
CA GLY A 235 -29.69 2.40 -9.41
C GLY A 235 -29.14 1.63 -10.61
N LYS A 236 -29.55 2.06 -11.81
CA LYS A 236 -29.08 1.51 -13.08
C LYS A 236 -28.88 2.62 -14.10
N ALA A 237 -27.83 2.50 -14.93
CA ALA A 237 -27.69 3.24 -16.18
C ALA A 237 -27.80 2.26 -17.36
N GLY A 238 -28.99 2.19 -17.98
CA GLY A 238 -29.31 1.08 -18.87
C GLY A 238 -29.35 -0.25 -18.11
N ASP A 239 -28.52 -1.19 -18.50
CA ASP A 239 -28.40 -2.51 -17.83
C ASP A 239 -27.28 -2.55 -16.77
N LEU A 240 -26.43 -1.53 -16.68
CA LEU A 240 -25.31 -1.48 -15.74
C LEU A 240 -25.80 -1.08 -14.35
N ALA A 241 -25.49 -1.88 -13.32
CA ALA A 241 -25.78 -1.55 -11.94
C ALA A 241 -24.91 -0.37 -11.49
N ILE A 242 -25.51 0.60 -10.79
CA ILE A 242 -24.84 1.78 -10.26
C ILE A 242 -24.99 1.86 -8.75
N LEU A 243 -23.88 2.18 -8.10
CA LEU A 243 -23.85 2.74 -6.75
C LEU A 243 -23.45 4.22 -6.84
N ALA A 244 -24.30 5.12 -6.38
CA ALA A 244 -24.05 6.55 -6.41
C ALA A 244 -23.93 7.13 -5.00
N HIS A 245 -22.95 8.01 -4.81
CA HIS A 245 -22.66 8.66 -3.53
C HIS A 245 -22.67 10.18 -3.73
N ASP A 246 -23.76 10.83 -3.27
CA ASP A 246 -23.88 12.28 -3.24
C ASP A 246 -22.98 12.86 -2.15
N ILE A 247 -21.78 13.23 -2.53
CA ILE A 247 -20.74 13.75 -1.63
C ILE A 247 -20.14 14.97 -2.31
N ASP A 248 -19.95 16.06 -1.55
CA ASP A 248 -19.20 17.21 -2.03
C ASP A 248 -17.72 16.82 -2.29
N THR A 249 -17.36 16.82 -3.57
CA THR A 249 -16.03 16.46 -4.08
C THR A 249 -15.28 17.64 -4.64
N SER A 250 -15.78 18.86 -4.43
CA SER A 250 -15.22 20.10 -5.02
C SER A 250 -15.13 20.05 -6.55
N GLY A 251 -16.13 19.44 -7.19
CA GLY A 251 -16.24 19.34 -8.66
C GLY A 251 -15.40 18.24 -9.30
N ILE A 252 -14.93 17.26 -8.53
CA ILE A 252 -14.26 16.07 -9.03
C ILE A 252 -15.25 14.90 -9.07
N LEU A 253 -15.27 14.17 -10.18
CA LEU A 253 -15.96 12.90 -10.34
C LEU A 253 -14.96 11.76 -10.11
N TYR A 254 -15.31 10.82 -9.24
CA TYR A 254 -14.66 9.53 -9.09
C TYR A 254 -15.58 8.44 -9.66
N ALA A 255 -15.06 7.65 -10.58
CA ALA A 255 -15.80 6.55 -11.21
C ALA A 255 -14.97 5.27 -11.12
N GLU A 256 -15.55 4.23 -10.55
CA GLU A 256 -14.91 2.92 -10.38
C GLU A 256 -15.84 1.85 -10.95
N ILE A 257 -15.37 1.09 -11.94
CA ILE A 257 -16.12 -0.06 -12.43
C ILE A 257 -15.48 -1.35 -11.98
N LEU A 258 -16.30 -2.24 -11.38
CA LEU A 258 -15.85 -3.48 -10.77
C LEU A 258 -16.38 -4.68 -11.54
N PHE A 259 -15.49 -5.62 -11.81
CA PHE A 259 -15.79 -6.87 -12.49
C PHE A 259 -15.49 -8.06 -11.59
N PRO A 260 -16.38 -9.09 -11.51
CA PRO A 260 -16.14 -10.27 -10.69
C PRO A 260 -14.94 -11.10 -11.18
N LEU A 261 -14.19 -11.67 -10.22
CA LEU A 261 -13.11 -12.62 -10.48
C LEU A 261 -13.54 -14.08 -10.22
N ASP A 262 -14.82 -14.32 -9.98
CA ASP A 262 -15.33 -15.63 -9.56
C ASP A 262 -15.16 -16.70 -10.61
N ALA A 263 -15.15 -16.34 -11.90
CA ALA A 263 -14.93 -17.23 -13.02
C ALA A 263 -13.45 -17.43 -13.42
N VAL A 264 -12.52 -16.73 -12.75
CA VAL A 264 -11.09 -16.82 -13.07
C VAL A 264 -10.48 -18.08 -12.43
N PRO A 265 -9.86 -18.99 -13.21
CA PRO A 265 -9.15 -20.14 -12.68
C PRO A 265 -8.04 -19.74 -11.71
N THR A 266 -7.77 -20.59 -10.71
CA THR A 266 -6.77 -20.30 -9.67
C THR A 266 -5.38 -20.07 -10.27
N GLU A 267 -5.03 -20.77 -11.34
CA GLU A 267 -3.75 -20.69 -12.05
C GLU A 267 -3.55 -19.34 -12.75
N LEU A 268 -4.64 -18.67 -13.14
CA LEU A 268 -4.61 -17.39 -13.82
C LEU A 268 -4.73 -16.19 -12.86
N LEU A 269 -5.08 -16.40 -11.57
CA LEU A 269 -5.18 -15.32 -10.59
C LEU A 269 -3.90 -14.46 -10.50
N PRO A 270 -2.68 -15.03 -10.53
CA PRO A 270 -1.46 -14.23 -10.49
C PRO A 270 -1.28 -13.28 -11.68
N LEU A 271 -1.97 -13.53 -12.79
CA LEU A 271 -1.89 -12.66 -13.97
C LEU A 271 -2.86 -11.46 -13.90
N VAL A 272 -3.87 -11.51 -13.01
CA VAL A 272 -4.91 -10.47 -12.90
C VAL A 272 -4.35 -9.07 -12.61
N PRO A 273 -3.37 -8.87 -11.68
CA PRO A 273 -2.82 -7.54 -11.44
C PRO A 273 -2.14 -6.94 -12.68
N LEU A 274 -1.35 -7.74 -13.41
CA LEU A 274 -0.70 -7.30 -14.64
C LEU A 274 -1.69 -7.08 -15.78
N MET A 275 -2.72 -7.92 -15.90
CA MET A 275 -3.82 -7.70 -16.84
C MET A 275 -4.54 -6.37 -16.55
N GLY A 276 -4.85 -6.08 -15.29
CA GLY A 276 -5.39 -4.79 -14.88
C GLY A 276 -4.48 -3.62 -15.28
N ARG A 277 -3.20 -3.69 -14.96
CA ARG A 277 -2.20 -2.70 -15.33
C ARG A 277 -2.09 -2.53 -16.86
N SER A 278 -2.24 -3.61 -17.60
CA SER A 278 -2.18 -3.60 -19.08
C SER A 278 -3.27 -2.75 -19.71
N LEU A 279 -4.43 -2.59 -19.07
CA LEU A 279 -5.53 -1.77 -19.60
C LEU A 279 -5.11 -0.32 -19.87
N THR A 280 -4.22 0.23 -19.05
CA THR A 280 -3.78 1.63 -19.15
C THR A 280 -2.35 1.79 -19.67
N GLU A 281 -1.55 0.70 -19.75
CA GLU A 281 -0.12 0.79 -20.05
C GLU A 281 0.34 0.02 -21.29
N MET A 282 -0.56 -0.73 -21.99
CA MET A 282 -0.20 -1.46 -23.22
C MET A 282 -0.58 -0.72 -24.51
N GLY A 283 -1.49 0.25 -24.43
CA GLY A 283 -2.09 0.90 -25.59
C GLY A 283 -3.37 0.22 -26.08
N THR A 284 -3.96 0.76 -27.14
CA THR A 284 -5.18 0.27 -27.79
C THR A 284 -4.93 0.02 -29.26
N SER A 285 -5.95 -0.45 -30.02
CA SER A 285 -5.82 -0.56 -31.47
C SER A 285 -5.59 0.81 -32.16
N LYS A 286 -5.92 1.92 -31.47
CA LYS A 286 -5.87 3.28 -32.02
C LYS A 286 -4.63 4.06 -31.58
N ARG A 287 -4.02 3.68 -30.46
CA ARG A 287 -2.96 4.45 -29.80
C ARG A 287 -1.91 3.50 -29.21
N ASP A 288 -0.66 3.86 -29.36
CA ASP A 288 0.38 3.18 -28.60
C ASP A 288 0.30 3.54 -27.11
N PHE A 289 1.12 2.89 -26.28
CA PHE A 289 1.08 3.10 -24.82
C PHE A 289 1.51 4.50 -24.39
N VAL A 290 2.37 5.18 -25.17
CA VAL A 290 2.82 6.55 -24.90
C VAL A 290 1.70 7.54 -25.21
N GLU A 291 1.06 7.39 -26.37
CA GLU A 291 -0.08 8.21 -26.77
C GLU A 291 -1.27 8.04 -25.81
N LEU A 292 -1.59 6.79 -25.42
CA LEU A 292 -2.64 6.51 -24.47
C LEU A 292 -2.33 7.12 -23.10
N GLY A 293 -1.14 6.89 -22.57
CA GLY A 293 -0.73 7.43 -21.27
C GLY A 293 -0.75 8.97 -21.24
N THR A 294 -0.27 9.60 -22.30
CA THR A 294 -0.33 11.06 -22.46
C THR A 294 -1.77 11.57 -22.51
N LEU A 295 -2.65 10.88 -23.24
CA LEU A 295 -4.07 11.25 -23.33
C LEU A 295 -4.78 11.09 -21.98
N LEU A 296 -4.58 9.97 -21.29
CA LEU A 296 -5.11 9.75 -19.94
C LEU A 296 -4.68 10.89 -19.00
N ALA A 297 -3.39 11.24 -18.98
CA ALA A 297 -2.87 12.30 -18.13
C ALA A 297 -3.38 13.71 -18.52
N SER A 298 -3.65 13.98 -19.80
CA SER A 298 -4.17 15.29 -20.23
C SER A 298 -5.67 15.46 -19.99
N LYS A 299 -6.44 14.37 -19.97
CA LYS A 299 -7.91 14.38 -19.90
C LYS A 299 -8.48 14.00 -18.54
N THR A 300 -7.72 13.29 -17.73
CA THR A 300 -8.18 12.77 -16.44
C THR A 300 -7.25 13.18 -15.30
N GLY A 301 -7.64 12.92 -14.08
CA GLY A 301 -6.78 12.99 -12.88
C GLY A 301 -6.05 11.68 -12.59
N GLY A 302 -6.10 10.74 -13.53
CA GLY A 302 -5.53 9.40 -13.43
C GLY A 302 -6.57 8.31 -13.63
N MET A 303 -6.10 7.17 -14.12
CA MET A 303 -6.88 5.94 -14.30
C MET A 303 -5.97 4.75 -14.01
N ASP A 304 -6.44 3.83 -13.18
CA ASP A 304 -5.71 2.62 -12.83
C ASP A 304 -6.66 1.44 -12.59
N ALA A 305 -6.13 0.23 -12.69
CA ALA A 305 -6.91 -0.96 -12.39
C ALA A 305 -6.18 -1.85 -11.38
N ALA A 306 -6.89 -2.23 -10.33
CA ALA A 306 -6.36 -3.06 -9.26
C ALA A 306 -7.39 -4.10 -8.77
N PRO A 307 -6.95 -5.28 -8.30
CA PRO A 307 -7.82 -6.23 -7.64
C PRO A 307 -8.29 -5.71 -6.27
N LEU A 308 -9.56 -5.93 -5.98
CA LEU A 308 -10.17 -5.73 -4.66
C LEU A 308 -10.57 -7.10 -4.11
N VAL A 309 -10.05 -7.46 -2.93
CA VAL A 309 -10.37 -8.73 -2.28
C VAL A 309 -10.81 -8.49 -0.84
N ALA A 310 -11.94 -9.06 -0.47
CA ALA A 310 -12.51 -8.98 0.86
C ALA A 310 -13.24 -10.29 1.22
N THR A 311 -13.69 -10.42 2.46
CA THR A 311 -14.54 -11.51 2.92
C THR A 311 -15.96 -11.01 3.11
N MET A 312 -16.95 -11.71 2.58
CA MET A 312 -18.35 -11.43 2.82
C MET A 312 -18.74 -11.81 4.25
N ARG A 313 -19.42 -10.93 4.93
CA ARG A 313 -19.86 -11.12 6.31
C ARG A 313 -20.69 -12.39 6.46
N GLY A 314 -20.46 -13.16 7.52
CA GLY A 314 -21.24 -14.31 7.93
C GLY A 314 -21.12 -15.55 7.05
N THR A 315 -20.69 -15.43 5.80
CA THR A 315 -20.60 -16.56 4.86
C THR A 315 -19.18 -17.08 4.68
N ARG A 316 -18.17 -16.27 5.01
CA ARG A 316 -16.74 -16.50 4.73
C ARG A 316 -16.41 -16.63 3.23
N MET A 317 -17.36 -16.34 2.36
CA MET A 317 -17.12 -16.33 0.91
C MET A 317 -16.22 -15.16 0.54
N PRO A 318 -15.29 -15.37 -0.40
CA PRO A 318 -14.48 -14.26 -0.89
C PRO A 318 -15.31 -13.32 -1.75
N VAL A 319 -15.07 -12.04 -1.64
CA VAL A 319 -15.45 -11.01 -2.60
C VAL A 319 -14.18 -10.64 -3.33
N ALA A 320 -14.06 -11.04 -4.59
CA ALA A 320 -12.90 -10.74 -5.42
C ALA A 320 -13.37 -10.04 -6.71
N LYS A 321 -12.85 -8.84 -6.95
CA LYS A 321 -13.21 -7.99 -8.10
C LYS A 321 -11.94 -7.41 -8.71
N LEU A 322 -11.93 -7.20 -10.05
CA LEU A 322 -11.02 -6.26 -10.69
C LEU A 322 -11.73 -4.91 -10.75
N CYS A 323 -11.12 -3.88 -10.21
CA CYS A 323 -11.64 -2.51 -10.18
C CYS A 323 -10.81 -1.65 -11.14
N LEU A 324 -11.45 -1.07 -12.17
CA LEU A 324 -10.89 0.03 -12.95
C LEU A 324 -11.42 1.34 -12.36
N GLY A 325 -10.55 2.11 -11.72
CA GLY A 325 -10.82 3.43 -11.18
C GLY A 325 -10.35 4.54 -12.11
N GLY A 326 -11.11 5.63 -12.17
CA GLY A 326 -10.71 6.84 -12.86
C GLY A 326 -11.31 8.07 -12.19
N LYS A 327 -10.66 9.21 -12.34
CA LYS A 327 -11.12 10.48 -11.79
C LYS A 327 -10.91 11.61 -12.78
N ALA A 328 -11.81 12.58 -12.79
CA ALA A 328 -11.72 13.76 -13.62
C ALA A 328 -12.49 14.93 -13.00
N THR A 329 -12.26 16.15 -13.45
CA THR A 329 -13.17 17.26 -13.16
C THR A 329 -14.50 17.04 -13.88
N ALA A 330 -15.60 17.55 -13.32
CA ALA A 330 -16.95 17.31 -13.82
C ALA A 330 -17.13 17.69 -15.31
N ASP A 331 -16.43 18.73 -15.78
CA ASP A 331 -16.42 19.18 -17.18
C ASP A 331 -15.70 18.21 -18.13
N LYS A 332 -14.86 17.30 -17.62
CA LYS A 332 -14.15 16.26 -18.38
C LYS A 332 -14.77 14.86 -18.18
N ALA A 333 -15.97 14.77 -17.64
CA ALA A 333 -16.62 13.49 -17.39
C ALA A 333 -16.82 12.65 -18.65
N ASP A 334 -17.16 13.27 -19.80
CA ASP A 334 -17.29 12.58 -21.09
C ASP A 334 -15.96 11.95 -21.55
N ASP A 335 -14.86 12.70 -21.44
CA ASP A 335 -13.52 12.19 -21.74
C ASP A 335 -13.20 10.99 -20.84
N LEU A 336 -13.49 11.06 -19.52
CA LEU A 336 -13.24 9.97 -18.58
C LEU A 336 -13.98 8.68 -18.98
N PHE A 337 -15.30 8.76 -19.19
CA PHE A 337 -16.09 7.59 -19.54
C PHE A 337 -15.73 7.03 -20.93
N SER A 338 -15.41 7.87 -21.89
CA SER A 338 -14.96 7.46 -23.22
C SER A 338 -13.63 6.70 -23.14
N LEU A 339 -12.69 7.17 -22.34
CA LEU A 339 -11.40 6.51 -22.12
C LEU A 339 -11.56 5.21 -21.33
N MET A 340 -12.43 5.18 -20.29
CA MET A 340 -12.75 3.93 -19.60
C MET A 340 -13.32 2.88 -20.58
N ALA A 341 -14.24 3.28 -21.45
CA ALA A 341 -14.77 2.37 -22.46
C ALA A 341 -13.67 1.88 -23.43
N GLU A 342 -12.79 2.76 -23.88
CA GLU A 342 -11.69 2.41 -24.80
C GLU A 342 -10.74 1.39 -24.16
N VAL A 343 -10.24 1.66 -22.95
CA VAL A 343 -9.29 0.74 -22.29
C VAL A 343 -9.92 -0.61 -21.90
N LEU A 344 -11.22 -0.66 -21.61
CA LEU A 344 -11.91 -1.89 -21.28
C LEU A 344 -12.21 -2.77 -22.51
N THR A 345 -12.42 -2.17 -23.70
CA THR A 345 -12.88 -2.90 -24.89
C THR A 345 -11.85 -3.05 -25.99
N ASP A 346 -10.81 -2.22 -25.99
CA ASP A 346 -9.88 -2.08 -27.13
C ASP A 346 -8.40 -2.18 -26.74
N THR A 347 -8.08 -2.58 -25.49
CA THR A 347 -6.67 -2.79 -25.08
C THR A 347 -5.98 -3.82 -26.00
N ASN A 348 -4.82 -3.44 -26.51
CA ASN A 348 -4.00 -4.28 -27.35
C ASN A 348 -2.93 -5.01 -26.53
N PHE A 349 -3.08 -6.32 -26.35
CA PHE A 349 -2.09 -7.16 -25.66
C PHE A 349 -0.92 -7.60 -26.55
N ASP A 350 -0.89 -7.25 -27.84
CA ASP A 350 0.14 -7.70 -28.77
C ASP A 350 1.37 -6.77 -28.78
N ASN A 351 1.99 -6.60 -27.60
CA ASN A 351 3.25 -5.90 -27.44
C ASN A 351 4.14 -6.63 -26.41
N PRO A 352 4.87 -7.67 -26.84
CA PRO A 352 5.68 -8.50 -25.95
C PRO A 352 6.77 -7.69 -25.23
N GLN A 353 7.37 -6.69 -25.89
CA GLN A 353 8.42 -5.88 -25.30
C GLN A 353 7.88 -5.07 -24.12
N ARG A 354 6.75 -4.38 -24.31
CA ARG A 354 6.13 -3.57 -23.24
C ARG A 354 5.68 -4.46 -22.09
N PHE A 355 5.03 -5.59 -22.37
CA PHE A 355 4.59 -6.50 -21.31
C PHE A 355 5.77 -7.09 -20.52
N THR A 356 6.87 -7.45 -21.20
CA THR A 356 8.10 -7.90 -20.54
C THR A 356 8.63 -6.85 -19.59
N GLN A 357 8.69 -5.58 -20.00
CA GLN A 357 9.09 -4.48 -19.13
C GLN A 357 8.20 -4.39 -17.87
N MET A 358 6.88 -4.47 -18.04
CA MET A 358 5.92 -4.44 -16.92
C MET A 358 6.14 -5.60 -15.94
N VAL A 359 6.44 -6.79 -16.43
CA VAL A 359 6.77 -7.97 -15.60
C VAL A 359 8.06 -7.75 -14.81
N LEU A 360 9.10 -7.20 -15.45
CA LEU A 360 10.37 -6.92 -14.79
C LEU A 360 10.25 -5.80 -13.73
N GLU A 361 9.54 -4.73 -14.05
CA GLU A 361 9.20 -3.66 -13.10
C GLU A 361 8.45 -4.24 -11.88
N GLU A 362 7.46 -5.10 -12.11
CA GLU A 362 6.66 -5.71 -11.05
C GLU A 362 7.50 -6.65 -10.18
N ARG A 363 8.36 -7.48 -10.79
CA ARG A 363 9.31 -8.33 -10.06
C ARG A 363 10.22 -7.49 -9.16
N ALA A 364 10.84 -6.47 -9.72
CA ALA A 364 11.74 -5.58 -8.98
C ALA A 364 11.01 -4.88 -7.81
N ARG A 365 9.79 -4.39 -8.02
CA ARG A 365 8.96 -3.77 -7.00
C ARG A 365 8.64 -4.74 -5.85
N LEU A 366 8.23 -5.97 -6.16
CA LEU A 366 7.91 -6.99 -5.17
C LEU A 366 9.13 -7.36 -4.33
N GLU A 367 10.26 -7.66 -4.97
CA GLU A 367 11.51 -8.02 -4.30
C GLU A 367 12.01 -6.89 -3.39
N GLN A 368 11.94 -5.63 -3.84
CA GLN A 368 12.31 -4.47 -3.06
C GLN A 368 11.41 -4.25 -1.84
N SER A 369 10.12 -4.55 -1.95
CA SER A 369 9.13 -4.31 -0.88
C SER A 369 9.19 -5.35 0.24
N LEU A 370 9.74 -6.54 0.00
CA LEU A 370 9.72 -7.66 0.94
C LEU A 370 10.28 -7.31 2.32
N ILE A 371 11.50 -6.78 2.37
CA ILE A 371 12.15 -6.46 3.64
C ILE A 371 11.50 -5.24 4.32
N PRO A 372 11.27 -4.10 3.64
CA PRO A 372 10.59 -2.97 4.28
C PRO A 372 9.17 -3.27 4.78
N ALA A 373 8.41 -4.10 4.05
CA ALA A 373 7.02 -4.44 4.35
C ALA A 373 6.82 -5.87 4.91
N GLY A 374 7.85 -6.48 5.47
CA GLY A 374 7.83 -7.90 5.87
C GLY A 374 6.72 -8.29 6.82
N HIS A 375 6.27 -7.40 7.71
CA HIS A 375 5.11 -7.63 8.57
C HIS A 375 3.82 -7.82 7.76
N GLY A 376 3.63 -7.06 6.68
CA GLY A 376 2.50 -7.22 5.75
C GLY A 376 2.53 -8.57 5.04
N THR A 377 3.71 -9.00 4.60
CA THR A 377 3.93 -10.32 3.99
C THR A 377 3.56 -11.44 4.95
N VAL A 378 4.01 -11.35 6.21
CA VAL A 378 3.68 -12.35 7.26
C VAL A 378 2.17 -12.38 7.54
N ILE A 379 1.51 -11.22 7.64
CA ILE A 379 0.05 -11.14 7.84
C ILE A 379 -0.69 -11.78 6.65
N ALA A 380 -0.31 -11.46 5.41
CA ALA A 380 -0.93 -12.01 4.21
C ALA A 380 -0.79 -13.54 4.18
N ARG A 381 0.40 -14.03 4.50
CA ARG A 381 0.69 -15.46 4.53
C ARG A 381 -0.13 -16.22 5.57
N LEU A 382 -0.26 -15.66 6.78
CA LEU A 382 -1.12 -16.22 7.83
C LEU A 382 -2.61 -16.20 7.41
N ARG A 383 -3.10 -15.10 6.84
CA ARG A 383 -4.49 -14.99 6.36
C ARG A 383 -4.81 -15.99 5.26
N ALA A 384 -3.85 -16.27 4.38
CA ALA A 384 -4.01 -17.27 3.32
C ALA A 384 -4.25 -18.68 3.86
N ALA A 385 -3.77 -18.99 5.06
CA ALA A 385 -4.02 -20.25 5.72
C ALA A 385 -5.45 -20.38 6.29
N TYR A 386 -6.17 -19.25 6.47
CA TYR A 386 -7.41 -19.23 7.25
C TYR A 386 -8.64 -18.69 6.50
N SER A 387 -8.47 -18.15 5.28
CA SER A 387 -9.60 -17.66 4.50
C SER A 387 -9.36 -17.76 3.00
N LEU A 388 -10.42 -18.04 2.23
CA LEU A 388 -10.37 -18.05 0.76
C LEU A 388 -9.99 -16.68 0.19
N ALA A 389 -10.50 -15.59 0.80
CA ALA A 389 -10.08 -14.24 0.44
C ALA A 389 -8.57 -14.02 0.68
N GLY A 390 -8.04 -14.58 1.77
CA GLY A 390 -6.60 -14.57 2.05
C GLY A 390 -5.79 -15.34 0.99
N GLN A 391 -6.26 -16.50 0.54
CA GLN A 391 -5.61 -17.26 -0.53
C GLN A 391 -5.59 -16.49 -1.86
N ILE A 392 -6.71 -15.86 -2.23
CA ILE A 392 -6.76 -15.02 -3.43
C ILE A 392 -5.79 -13.84 -3.28
N SER A 393 -5.79 -13.17 -2.12
CA SER A 393 -4.86 -12.05 -1.85
C SER A 393 -3.39 -12.48 -1.94
N GLU A 394 -3.05 -13.66 -1.45
CA GLU A 394 -1.70 -14.23 -1.54
C GLU A 394 -1.32 -14.57 -2.99
N ALA A 395 -2.27 -15.06 -3.79
CA ALA A 395 -2.05 -15.37 -5.20
C ALA A 395 -1.85 -14.14 -6.08
N ILE A 396 -2.37 -12.96 -5.67
CA ILE A 396 -2.30 -11.72 -6.46
C ILE A 396 -1.37 -10.64 -5.86
N GLY A 397 -0.75 -10.88 -4.71
CA GLY A 397 0.08 -9.85 -4.07
C GLY A 397 1.05 -10.36 -3.00
N GLY A 398 1.08 -11.68 -2.69
CA GLY A 398 1.95 -12.26 -1.67
C GLY A 398 3.19 -12.96 -2.24
N ILE A 399 3.76 -13.88 -1.46
CA ILE A 399 4.92 -14.68 -1.88
C ILE A 399 4.58 -15.61 -3.08
N THR A 400 3.38 -16.17 -3.10
CA THR A 400 2.91 -16.98 -4.24
C THR A 400 2.85 -16.15 -5.52
N TYR A 401 2.43 -14.89 -5.41
CA TYR A 401 2.45 -13.96 -6.53
C TYR A 401 3.87 -13.66 -7.01
N LEU A 402 4.82 -13.38 -6.11
CA LEU A 402 6.22 -13.17 -6.47
C LEU A 402 6.82 -14.35 -7.23
N GLU A 403 6.52 -15.58 -6.78
CA GLU A 403 6.98 -16.79 -7.49
C GLU A 403 6.38 -16.91 -8.89
N ALA A 404 5.09 -16.61 -9.01
CA ALA A 404 4.41 -16.59 -10.31
C ALA A 404 5.01 -15.52 -11.25
N ILE A 405 5.32 -14.32 -10.74
CA ILE A 405 5.96 -13.24 -11.51
C ILE A 405 7.37 -13.63 -11.95
N ARG A 406 8.15 -14.31 -11.12
CA ARG A 406 9.46 -14.85 -11.52
C ARG A 406 9.33 -15.87 -12.66
N ALA A 407 8.43 -16.83 -12.53
CA ALA A 407 8.16 -17.78 -13.60
C ALA A 407 7.64 -17.09 -14.88
N LEU A 408 6.78 -16.08 -14.72
CA LEU A 408 6.28 -15.29 -15.83
C LEU A 408 7.40 -14.52 -16.54
N SER A 409 8.40 -14.00 -15.82
CA SER A 409 9.53 -13.27 -16.41
C SER A 409 10.37 -14.14 -17.37
N GLU A 410 10.41 -15.45 -17.16
CA GLU A 410 11.04 -16.40 -18.08
C GLU A 410 10.09 -16.76 -19.23
N ARG A 411 8.80 -16.97 -18.92
CA ARG A 411 7.77 -17.38 -19.88
C ARG A 411 7.48 -16.30 -20.93
N VAL A 412 7.48 -15.01 -20.57
CA VAL A 412 7.24 -13.92 -21.54
C VAL A 412 8.29 -13.86 -22.65
N VAL A 413 9.51 -14.33 -22.37
CA VAL A 413 10.62 -14.38 -23.33
C VAL A 413 10.57 -15.67 -24.17
N SER A 414 10.22 -16.79 -23.54
CA SER A 414 10.26 -18.11 -24.19
C SER A 414 8.97 -18.51 -24.94
N ASP A 415 7.81 -18.01 -24.49
CA ASP A 415 6.49 -18.42 -25.02
C ASP A 415 5.46 -17.28 -24.89
N TRP A 416 5.68 -16.22 -25.65
CA TRP A 416 4.79 -15.05 -25.65
C TRP A 416 3.36 -15.38 -26.07
N ASP A 417 3.19 -16.24 -27.09
CA ASP A 417 1.86 -16.56 -27.62
C ASP A 417 0.96 -17.19 -26.55
N SER A 418 1.52 -18.02 -25.68
CA SER A 418 0.79 -18.61 -24.55
C SER A 418 0.43 -17.53 -23.50
N VAL A 419 1.33 -16.60 -23.21
CA VAL A 419 1.04 -15.49 -22.25
C VAL A 419 -0.06 -14.58 -22.80
N ARG A 420 0.02 -14.21 -24.07
CA ARG A 420 -1.01 -13.42 -24.75
C ARG A 420 -2.37 -14.12 -24.73
N ALA A 421 -2.38 -15.43 -25.01
CA ALA A 421 -3.62 -16.22 -24.94
C ALA A 421 -4.26 -16.20 -23.54
N ASP A 422 -3.45 -16.30 -22.46
CA ASP A 422 -3.94 -16.21 -21.10
C ASP A 422 -4.54 -14.81 -20.79
N LEU A 423 -3.90 -13.74 -21.27
CA LEU A 423 -4.44 -12.37 -21.13
C LEU A 423 -5.78 -12.20 -21.84
N GLU A 424 -5.92 -12.76 -23.05
CA GLU A 424 -7.19 -12.74 -23.81
C GLU A 424 -8.28 -13.58 -23.12
N ILE A 425 -7.92 -14.74 -22.55
CA ILE A 425 -8.84 -15.53 -21.73
C ILE A 425 -9.32 -14.72 -20.54
N LEU A 426 -8.42 -14.08 -19.80
CA LEU A 426 -8.76 -13.23 -18.65
C LEU A 426 -9.67 -12.08 -19.08
N ARG A 427 -9.36 -11.39 -20.18
CA ARG A 427 -10.22 -10.34 -20.72
C ARG A 427 -11.64 -10.83 -20.93
N GLY A 428 -11.80 -11.99 -21.58
CA GLY A 428 -13.11 -12.59 -21.86
C GLY A 428 -13.87 -13.02 -20.61
N LEU A 429 -13.16 -13.51 -19.58
CA LEU A 429 -13.78 -13.94 -18.31
C LEU A 429 -14.17 -12.77 -17.41
N ILE A 430 -13.41 -11.68 -17.43
CA ILE A 430 -13.52 -10.58 -16.46
C ILE A 430 -14.29 -9.39 -17.06
N LEU A 431 -13.85 -8.86 -18.21
CA LEU A 431 -14.35 -7.59 -18.75
C LEU A 431 -15.67 -7.77 -19.50
N ASN A 432 -16.73 -8.05 -18.77
CA ASN A 432 -18.07 -8.15 -19.33
C ASN A 432 -19.08 -7.42 -18.43
N ARG A 433 -20.24 -7.06 -18.98
CA ARG A 433 -21.28 -6.29 -18.28
C ARG A 433 -22.00 -7.10 -17.20
N GLN A 434 -21.98 -8.42 -17.26
CA GLN A 434 -22.64 -9.26 -16.28
C GLN A 434 -22.01 -9.07 -14.91
N ASP A 435 -22.85 -8.78 -13.91
CA ASP A 435 -22.44 -8.57 -12.52
C ASP A 435 -21.37 -7.46 -12.30
N ALA A 436 -21.17 -6.60 -13.33
CA ALA A 436 -20.38 -5.40 -13.19
C ALA A 436 -21.16 -4.35 -12.40
N ILE A 437 -20.43 -3.60 -11.55
CA ILE A 437 -20.98 -2.51 -10.72
C ILE A 437 -20.18 -1.25 -11.02
N LEU A 438 -20.86 -0.16 -11.34
CA LEU A 438 -20.26 1.16 -11.48
C LEU A 438 -20.50 1.96 -10.20
N ASN A 439 -19.44 2.30 -9.50
CA ASN A 439 -19.44 3.12 -8.30
C ASN A 439 -19.11 4.57 -8.68
N LEU A 440 -19.97 5.51 -8.32
CA LEU A 440 -19.83 6.93 -8.64
C LEU A 440 -19.85 7.78 -7.37
N THR A 441 -18.85 8.65 -7.21
CA THR A 441 -18.77 9.59 -6.11
C THR A 441 -18.59 11.00 -6.66
N ALA A 442 -19.57 11.85 -6.44
CA ALA A 442 -19.59 13.25 -6.83
C ALA A 442 -20.78 13.98 -6.17
N ASP A 443 -20.91 15.28 -6.36
CA ASP A 443 -22.12 16.03 -6.00
C ASP A 443 -23.33 15.60 -6.85
N ALA A 444 -24.56 15.82 -6.33
CA ALA A 444 -25.82 15.43 -6.97
C ALA A 444 -25.96 15.94 -8.42
N GLY A 445 -25.50 17.15 -8.71
CA GLY A 445 -25.56 17.75 -10.05
C GLY A 445 -24.70 16.99 -11.04
N THR A 446 -23.48 16.67 -10.65
CA THR A 446 -22.53 15.87 -11.43
C THR A 446 -23.06 14.43 -11.61
N LEU A 447 -23.57 13.78 -10.56
CA LEU A 447 -24.16 12.44 -10.64
C LEU A 447 -25.33 12.37 -11.64
N ALA A 448 -26.20 13.38 -11.67
CA ALA A 448 -27.28 13.46 -12.64
C ALA A 448 -26.75 13.68 -14.08
N ALA A 449 -25.76 14.52 -14.24
CA ALA A 449 -25.19 14.84 -15.56
C ALA A 449 -24.45 13.66 -16.21
N VAL A 450 -23.85 12.76 -15.43
CA VAL A 450 -23.06 11.65 -15.97
C VAL A 450 -23.86 10.40 -16.32
N GLN A 451 -25.15 10.34 -16.00
CA GLN A 451 -26.01 9.19 -16.30
C GLN A 451 -25.98 8.73 -17.77
N PRO A 452 -26.00 9.64 -18.80
CA PRO A 452 -25.88 9.23 -20.20
C PRO A 452 -24.55 8.57 -20.53
N TYR A 453 -23.44 9.05 -19.93
CA TYR A 453 -22.10 8.50 -20.14
C TYR A 453 -21.95 7.14 -19.48
N ALA A 454 -22.46 6.97 -18.26
CA ALA A 454 -22.52 5.66 -17.57
C ALA A 454 -23.31 4.63 -18.38
N ALA A 455 -24.46 5.03 -18.95
CA ALA A 455 -25.25 4.16 -19.82
C ALA A 455 -24.50 3.83 -21.13
N ALA A 456 -23.73 4.76 -21.69
CA ALA A 456 -22.90 4.51 -22.87
C ALA A 456 -21.77 3.51 -22.56
N LEU A 457 -21.09 3.67 -21.42
CA LEU A 457 -20.09 2.71 -20.93
C LEU A 457 -20.69 1.31 -20.82
N GLY A 458 -21.86 1.17 -20.16
CA GLY A 458 -22.54 -0.11 -20.02
C GLY A 458 -22.88 -0.76 -21.37
N ARG A 459 -23.28 0.03 -22.38
CA ARG A 459 -23.54 -0.49 -23.74
C ARG A 459 -22.27 -0.93 -24.48
N ALA A 460 -21.14 -0.30 -24.22
CA ALA A 460 -19.86 -0.63 -24.85
C ALA A 460 -19.30 -1.97 -24.35
N LEU A 461 -19.58 -2.35 -23.09
CA LEU A 461 -19.08 -3.59 -22.53
C LEU A 461 -19.70 -4.83 -23.19
N PRO A 462 -18.89 -5.89 -23.40
CA PRO A 462 -19.38 -7.18 -23.87
C PRO A 462 -20.44 -7.77 -22.95
N THR A 463 -21.32 -8.62 -23.50
CA THR A 463 -22.34 -9.37 -22.76
C THR A 463 -22.01 -10.86 -22.71
N ALA A 464 -20.77 -11.18 -22.38
CA ALA A 464 -20.37 -12.56 -22.17
C ALA A 464 -21.00 -13.12 -20.89
N PHE A 465 -21.29 -14.43 -20.90
CA PHE A 465 -21.75 -15.13 -19.71
C PHE A 465 -20.59 -15.93 -19.13
N SER A 466 -20.20 -15.62 -17.90
CA SER A 466 -19.18 -16.36 -17.17
C SER A 466 -19.83 -17.09 -15.97
N VAL A 467 -19.42 -18.33 -15.73
CA VAL A 467 -19.92 -19.14 -14.62
C VAL A 467 -18.91 -19.12 -13.50
N PRO A 468 -19.31 -18.76 -12.26
CA PRO A 468 -18.44 -18.85 -11.10
C PRO A 468 -17.86 -20.27 -10.93
N LEU A 469 -16.58 -20.33 -10.61
CA LEU A 469 -15.87 -21.57 -10.33
C LEU A 469 -15.90 -21.87 -8.82
N GLU A 470 -16.06 -23.13 -8.47
CA GLU A 470 -15.86 -23.56 -7.10
C GLU A 470 -14.37 -23.44 -6.74
N ARG A 471 -14.08 -22.75 -5.65
CA ARG A 471 -12.71 -22.56 -5.18
C ARG A 471 -12.22 -23.79 -4.42
N GLU A 472 -10.95 -24.13 -4.60
CA GLU A 472 -10.32 -25.18 -3.82
C GLU A 472 -10.40 -24.89 -2.31
N PRO A 473 -10.56 -25.92 -1.47
CA PRO A 473 -10.58 -25.75 -0.04
C PRO A 473 -9.24 -25.22 0.48
N LEU A 474 -9.28 -24.60 1.67
CA LEU A 474 -8.08 -24.08 2.32
C LEU A 474 -7.04 -25.19 2.53
N ARG A 475 -5.79 -24.90 2.20
CA ARG A 475 -4.67 -25.78 2.53
C ARG A 475 -4.45 -25.77 4.05
N ALA A 476 -3.99 -26.92 4.57
CA ALA A 476 -3.64 -26.99 5.96
C ALA A 476 -2.57 -25.96 6.34
N ALA A 477 -2.81 -25.21 7.41
CA ALA A 477 -1.86 -24.27 7.95
C ALA A 477 -0.61 -24.99 8.47
N THR A 478 0.57 -24.52 8.10
CA THR A 478 1.86 -25.07 8.53
C THR A 478 2.78 -23.97 9.02
N ASN A 479 3.54 -24.24 10.05
CA ASN A 479 4.57 -23.32 10.52
C ASN A 479 5.68 -23.20 9.47
N GLU A 480 6.08 -21.97 9.15
CA GLU A 480 7.08 -21.73 8.12
C GLU A 480 8.02 -20.55 8.44
N ALA A 481 9.21 -20.61 7.86
CA ALA A 481 10.16 -19.51 7.81
C ALA A 481 10.46 -19.13 6.36
N LEU A 482 10.25 -17.85 6.05
CA LEU A 482 10.55 -17.20 4.78
C LEU A 482 11.95 -16.56 4.89
N ILE A 483 12.93 -17.15 4.23
CA ILE A 483 14.33 -16.77 4.41
C ILE A 483 14.71 -15.66 3.41
N VAL A 484 15.17 -14.54 3.95
CA VAL A 484 15.64 -13.35 3.23
C VAL A 484 16.96 -12.85 3.84
N PRO A 485 17.81 -12.14 3.08
CA PRO A 485 19.08 -11.60 3.59
C PRO A 485 18.83 -10.34 4.46
N ALA A 486 18.25 -10.52 5.63
CA ALA A 486 17.93 -9.46 6.58
C ALA A 486 18.54 -9.74 7.97
N GLN A 487 18.95 -8.68 8.67
CA GLN A 487 19.43 -8.74 10.05
C GLN A 487 18.28 -8.66 11.08
N VAL A 488 17.06 -8.37 10.61
CA VAL A 488 15.86 -8.26 11.43
C VAL A 488 14.84 -9.29 10.99
N ASN A 489 13.93 -9.64 11.90
CA ASN A 489 12.86 -10.59 11.64
C ASN A 489 11.50 -9.90 11.66
N TYR A 490 10.51 -10.55 11.09
CA TYR A 490 9.10 -10.26 11.17
C TYR A 490 8.43 -11.54 11.68
N VAL A 491 8.08 -11.56 12.95
CA VAL A 491 7.59 -12.75 13.62
C VAL A 491 6.09 -12.69 13.70
N GLY A 492 5.40 -13.66 13.13
CA GLY A 492 3.94 -13.72 13.14
C GLY A 492 3.43 -15.02 13.74
N LYS A 493 2.34 -14.93 14.52
CA LYS A 493 1.55 -16.07 14.99
C LYS A 493 0.08 -15.74 14.84
N GLY A 494 -0.70 -16.62 14.19
CA GLY A 494 -2.09 -16.32 13.89
C GLY A 494 -2.98 -17.56 13.83
N CYS A 495 -4.28 -17.34 13.89
CA CYS A 495 -5.33 -18.35 13.76
C CYS A 495 -6.63 -17.74 13.24
N ASN A 496 -7.63 -18.57 12.98
CA ASN A 496 -9.01 -18.09 12.81
C ASN A 496 -9.77 -18.27 14.12
N ILE A 497 -10.11 -17.16 14.78
CA ILE A 497 -10.79 -17.21 16.09
C ILE A 497 -12.23 -17.71 16.00
N TYR A 498 -12.89 -17.61 14.83
CA TYR A 498 -14.22 -18.16 14.64
C TYR A 498 -14.21 -19.69 14.60
N ASP A 499 -13.14 -20.31 14.12
CA ASP A 499 -12.94 -21.76 14.18
C ASP A 499 -12.69 -22.26 15.61
N LEU A 500 -12.27 -21.35 16.50
CA LEU A 500 -12.13 -21.59 17.94
C LEU A 500 -13.43 -21.34 18.72
N GLY A 501 -14.53 -21.05 18.03
CA GLY A 501 -15.85 -20.82 18.64
C GLY A 501 -16.11 -19.38 19.09
N TYR A 502 -15.23 -18.43 18.79
CA TYR A 502 -15.50 -17.02 19.11
C TYR A 502 -16.62 -16.46 18.23
N THR A 503 -17.58 -15.81 18.86
CA THR A 503 -18.58 -15.01 18.17
C THR A 503 -18.18 -13.55 18.24
N TRP A 504 -18.22 -12.86 17.09
CA TRP A 504 -17.81 -11.46 17.00
C TRP A 504 -18.59 -10.58 17.98
N HIS A 505 -17.86 -9.74 18.69
CA HIS A 505 -18.38 -8.69 19.56
C HIS A 505 -17.46 -7.45 19.44
N GLY A 506 -18.04 -6.25 19.43
CA GLY A 506 -17.29 -5.00 19.23
C GLY A 506 -16.18 -4.74 20.24
N SER A 507 -16.25 -5.32 21.45
CA SER A 507 -15.19 -5.23 22.45
C SER A 507 -13.84 -5.77 21.96
N ALA A 508 -13.84 -6.67 20.97
CA ALA A 508 -12.60 -7.17 20.38
C ALA A 508 -11.75 -6.05 19.76
N HIS A 509 -12.36 -4.99 19.21
CA HIS A 509 -11.62 -3.82 18.74
C HIS A 509 -10.91 -3.10 19.87
N VAL A 510 -11.58 -2.93 21.02
CA VAL A 510 -10.98 -2.29 22.20
C VAL A 510 -9.81 -3.11 22.73
N ILE A 511 -10.01 -4.44 22.85
CA ILE A 511 -9.02 -5.35 23.40
C ILE A 511 -7.79 -5.47 22.49
N THR A 512 -7.97 -5.67 21.18
CA THR A 512 -6.85 -5.78 20.23
C THR A 512 -6.06 -4.48 20.13
N ARG A 513 -6.74 -3.33 20.22
CA ARG A 513 -6.08 -2.03 20.32
C ARG A 513 -5.29 -1.88 21.61
N HIS A 514 -5.86 -2.26 22.75
CA HIS A 514 -5.17 -2.25 24.04
C HIS A 514 -3.92 -3.15 24.00
N LEU A 515 -4.04 -4.36 23.46
CA LEU A 515 -2.87 -5.26 23.29
C LEU A 515 -1.78 -4.62 22.44
N ARG A 516 -2.13 -3.96 21.34
CA ARG A 516 -1.17 -3.29 20.44
C ARG A 516 -0.45 -2.14 21.13
N MET A 517 -1.19 -1.28 21.88
CA MET A 517 -0.66 -0.05 22.45
C MET A 517 -0.03 -0.22 23.84
N GLY A 518 -0.31 -1.33 24.53
CA GLY A 518 0.22 -1.67 25.84
C GLY A 518 1.11 -2.92 25.77
N TRP A 519 0.53 -4.11 25.95
CA TRP A 519 1.25 -5.36 26.09
C TRP A 519 2.32 -5.62 25.02
N LEU A 520 1.93 -5.58 23.75
CA LEU A 520 2.86 -5.84 22.65
C LEU A 520 3.89 -4.70 22.50
N TRP A 521 3.45 -3.45 22.72
CA TRP A 521 4.36 -2.32 22.72
C TRP A 521 5.46 -2.47 23.78
N ASP A 522 5.08 -2.78 25.01
CA ASP A 522 6.02 -2.88 26.12
C ASP A 522 6.94 -4.08 25.98
N GLN A 523 6.40 -5.27 25.69
CA GLN A 523 7.17 -6.50 25.70
C GLN A 523 7.99 -6.71 24.42
N VAL A 524 7.41 -6.41 23.26
CA VAL A 524 8.06 -6.69 21.96
C VAL A 524 8.91 -5.51 21.50
N ARG A 525 8.39 -4.27 21.64
CA ARG A 525 9.13 -3.09 21.22
C ARG A 525 10.08 -2.59 22.29
N VAL A 526 9.57 -2.13 23.44
CA VAL A 526 10.40 -1.45 24.46
C VAL A 526 11.42 -2.40 25.07
N GLN A 527 10.98 -3.58 25.53
CA GLN A 527 11.86 -4.55 26.19
C GLN A 527 12.53 -5.52 25.21
N GLY A 528 11.87 -5.80 24.08
CA GLY A 528 12.34 -6.71 23.05
C GLY A 528 13.23 -6.06 22.00
N GLY A 529 13.14 -4.74 21.81
CA GLY A 529 13.95 -3.99 20.84
C GLY A 529 13.41 -4.03 19.41
N ALA A 530 12.21 -4.59 19.17
CA ALA A 530 11.55 -4.50 17.88
C ALA A 530 11.14 -3.05 17.57
N TYR A 531 11.03 -2.69 16.29
CA TYR A 531 10.56 -1.36 15.90
C TYR A 531 9.04 -1.19 16.13
N GLY A 532 8.27 -2.26 16.07
CA GLY A 532 6.83 -2.26 16.33
C GLY A 532 6.25 -3.65 16.53
N ALA A 533 5.02 -3.70 17.02
CA ALA A 533 4.23 -4.92 17.12
C ALA A 533 2.74 -4.61 16.88
N PHE A 534 2.04 -5.56 16.30
CA PHE A 534 0.66 -5.42 15.86
C PHE A 534 -0.19 -6.59 16.33
N CYS A 535 -1.46 -6.29 16.65
CA CYS A 535 -2.53 -7.28 16.80
C CYS A 535 -3.55 -7.00 15.69
N ALA A 536 -3.49 -7.77 14.62
CA ALA A 536 -4.33 -7.61 13.44
C ALA A 536 -5.49 -8.60 13.50
N LEU A 537 -6.72 -8.09 13.62
CA LEU A 537 -7.94 -8.88 13.62
C LEU A 537 -8.83 -8.44 12.46
N ASP A 538 -9.11 -9.35 11.55
CA ASP A 538 -10.10 -9.16 10.51
C ASP A 538 -11.46 -9.72 10.97
N ARG A 539 -12.38 -8.82 11.29
CA ARG A 539 -13.72 -9.18 11.78
C ARG A 539 -14.59 -9.91 10.76
N MET A 540 -14.30 -9.78 9.46
CA MET A 540 -15.08 -10.44 8.42
C MET A 540 -14.70 -11.91 8.28
N SER A 541 -13.41 -12.22 8.29
CA SER A 541 -12.91 -13.58 8.16
C SER A 541 -12.66 -14.29 9.50
N GLY A 542 -12.49 -13.55 10.61
CA GLY A 542 -12.06 -14.08 11.89
C GLY A 542 -10.55 -14.30 12.01
N SER A 543 -9.78 -13.90 11.02
CA SER A 543 -8.32 -14.05 11.04
C SER A 543 -7.69 -13.11 12.06
N LEU A 544 -7.02 -13.67 13.08
CA LEU A 544 -6.23 -12.97 14.09
C LEU A 544 -4.75 -13.25 13.84
N ALA A 545 -3.92 -12.21 13.87
CA ALA A 545 -2.47 -12.33 13.82
C ALA A 545 -1.80 -11.35 14.78
N LEU A 546 -0.88 -11.85 15.59
CA LEU A 546 0.11 -11.07 16.33
C LEU A 546 1.37 -11.02 15.47
N VAL A 547 1.91 -9.83 15.20
CA VAL A 547 3.05 -9.69 14.27
C VAL A 547 4.02 -8.61 14.77
N SER A 548 5.33 -8.90 14.74
CA SER A 548 6.37 -7.92 15.02
C SER A 548 6.93 -7.29 13.73
N TYR A 549 7.57 -6.14 13.88
CA TYR A 549 8.17 -5.36 12.81
C TYR A 549 9.60 -5.01 13.13
N ARG A 550 10.55 -5.44 12.26
CA ARG A 550 12.00 -5.28 12.44
C ARG A 550 12.44 -5.71 13.83
N ASP A 551 12.22 -6.98 14.11
CA ASP A 551 12.43 -7.60 15.42
C ASP A 551 13.79 -8.30 15.49
N PRO A 552 14.64 -8.01 16.48
CA PRO A 552 15.89 -8.77 16.66
C PRO A 552 15.66 -10.18 17.22
N ASN A 553 14.47 -10.47 17.75
CA ASN A 553 14.16 -11.75 18.40
C ASN A 553 13.18 -12.57 17.57
N VAL A 554 13.18 -13.89 17.77
CA VAL A 554 12.14 -14.82 17.29
C VAL A 554 11.47 -15.48 18.48
N GLU A 555 12.20 -16.26 19.25
CA GLU A 555 11.67 -17.07 20.36
C GLU A 555 11.05 -16.24 21.49
N LYS A 556 11.72 -15.17 21.92
CA LYS A 556 11.21 -14.27 22.95
C LYS A 556 9.88 -13.62 22.52
N THR A 557 9.77 -13.28 21.27
CA THR A 557 8.56 -12.67 20.71
C THR A 557 7.41 -13.67 20.64
N LEU A 558 7.66 -14.90 20.21
CA LEU A 558 6.67 -15.97 20.23
C LEU A 558 6.20 -16.29 21.66
N ALA A 559 7.12 -16.36 22.62
CA ALA A 559 6.77 -16.54 24.03
C ALA A 559 5.90 -15.40 24.57
N THR A 560 6.15 -14.16 24.14
CA THR A 560 5.30 -13.01 24.48
C THR A 560 3.88 -13.15 23.91
N TYR A 561 3.75 -13.63 22.67
CA TYR A 561 2.45 -13.89 22.07
C TYR A 561 1.66 -14.96 22.85
N ASP A 562 2.33 -16.02 23.26
CA ASP A 562 1.72 -17.09 24.03
C ASP A 562 1.32 -16.65 25.45
N ALA A 563 2.04 -15.70 26.04
CA ALA A 563 1.73 -15.14 27.35
C ALA A 563 0.58 -14.11 27.35
N THR A 564 0.04 -13.73 26.17
CA THR A 564 -1.02 -12.71 26.04
C THR A 564 -2.28 -13.05 26.83
N ALA A 565 -2.66 -14.33 26.87
CA ALA A 565 -3.83 -14.79 27.66
C ALA A 565 -3.64 -14.56 29.15
N ASP A 566 -2.47 -14.89 29.68
CA ASP A 566 -2.13 -14.70 31.10
C ASP A 566 -2.04 -13.22 31.46
N TYR A 567 -1.53 -12.38 30.56
CA TYR A 567 -1.56 -10.93 30.72
C TYR A 567 -3.00 -10.42 30.86
N LEU A 568 -3.90 -10.79 29.95
CA LEU A 568 -5.30 -10.35 29.99
C LEU A 568 -6.04 -10.81 31.25
N ARG A 569 -5.74 -12.02 31.78
CA ARG A 569 -6.33 -12.53 33.03
C ARG A 569 -5.86 -11.78 34.26
N LYS A 570 -4.61 -11.30 34.25
CA LYS A 570 -3.98 -10.59 35.37
C LYS A 570 -4.13 -9.08 35.26
N LEU A 571 -4.71 -8.58 34.17
CA LEU A 571 -4.83 -7.18 33.88
C LEU A 571 -5.75 -6.48 34.90
N ASP A 572 -5.17 -5.57 35.70
CA ASP A 572 -5.92 -4.66 36.58
C ASP A 572 -6.13 -3.33 35.83
N LEU A 573 -7.21 -3.28 35.07
CA LEU A 573 -7.54 -2.13 34.23
C LEU A 573 -8.31 -1.09 35.04
N SER A 574 -7.75 0.11 35.22
CA SER A 574 -8.46 1.21 35.86
C SER A 574 -9.64 1.70 35.00
N ASP A 575 -10.61 2.44 35.59
CA ASP A 575 -11.72 3.05 34.83
C ASP A 575 -11.20 4.03 33.78
N ARG A 576 -10.11 4.74 34.09
CA ARG A 576 -9.45 5.64 33.15
C ARG A 576 -8.87 4.88 31.95
N ASP A 577 -8.14 3.80 32.19
CA ASP A 577 -7.49 3.03 31.11
C ASP A 577 -8.53 2.37 30.21
N LEU A 578 -9.63 1.85 30.79
CA LEU A 578 -10.75 1.33 30.04
C LEU A 578 -11.40 2.42 29.16
N THR A 579 -11.62 3.62 29.74
CA THR A 579 -12.16 4.76 29.00
C THR A 579 -11.24 5.14 27.84
N LEU A 580 -9.92 5.26 28.08
CA LEU A 580 -8.94 5.58 27.03
C LEU A 580 -8.89 4.51 25.93
N ALA A 581 -9.00 3.22 26.29
CA ALA A 581 -9.06 2.15 25.32
C ALA A 581 -10.30 2.23 24.43
N ILE A 582 -11.47 2.52 25.01
CA ILE A 582 -12.72 2.72 24.27
C ILE A 582 -12.66 3.98 23.39
N VAL A 583 -12.20 5.12 23.94
CA VAL A 583 -12.00 6.37 23.17
C VAL A 583 -11.12 6.12 21.96
N GLY A 584 -10.00 5.42 22.16
CA GLY A 584 -9.11 5.09 21.07
C GLY A 584 -9.73 4.17 20.02
N ALA A 585 -10.53 3.18 20.41
CA ALA A 585 -11.22 2.29 19.47
C ALA A 585 -12.30 3.04 18.65
N ILE A 586 -13.02 3.97 19.27
CA ILE A 586 -13.96 4.85 18.56
C ILE A 586 -13.19 5.80 17.61
N GLY A 587 -12.05 6.35 18.04
CA GLY A 587 -11.21 7.18 17.18
C GLY A 587 -10.71 6.45 15.93
N ASP A 588 -10.34 5.17 16.05
CA ASP A 588 -9.96 4.33 14.90
C ASP A 588 -11.18 4.10 13.97
N LEU A 589 -12.40 3.95 14.52
CA LEU A 589 -13.63 3.76 13.76
C LEU A 589 -14.09 5.04 13.04
N ASP A 590 -13.90 6.20 13.67
CA ASP A 590 -14.31 7.54 13.20
C ASP A 590 -13.19 8.25 12.42
N THR A 591 -12.18 7.53 11.95
CA THR A 591 -11.12 8.11 11.12
C THR A 591 -11.71 8.89 9.96
N TYR A 592 -11.25 10.14 9.80
CA TYR A 592 -11.70 11.00 8.71
C TYR A 592 -11.39 10.39 7.34
N LEU A 593 -12.40 10.34 6.49
CA LEU A 593 -12.29 9.85 5.12
C LEU A 593 -12.42 11.03 4.14
N LEU A 594 -11.53 11.08 3.17
CA LEU A 594 -11.62 11.98 2.02
C LEU A 594 -12.83 11.62 1.14
N PRO A 595 -13.32 12.51 0.27
CA PRO A 595 -14.52 12.26 -0.53
C PRO A 595 -14.46 10.96 -1.33
N ASP A 596 -13.36 10.68 -2.03
CA ASP A 596 -13.09 9.43 -2.74
C ASP A 596 -13.13 8.22 -1.80
N ALA A 597 -12.43 8.31 -0.68
CA ALA A 597 -12.39 7.24 0.32
C ALA A 597 -13.76 6.97 0.96
N ARG A 598 -14.66 7.97 1.05
CA ARG A 598 -16.04 7.76 1.53
C ARG A 598 -16.85 6.93 0.54
N GLY A 599 -16.75 7.22 -0.76
CA GLY A 599 -17.39 6.42 -1.81
C GLY A 599 -16.85 4.99 -1.85
N ALA A 600 -15.53 4.82 -1.84
CA ALA A 600 -14.88 3.50 -1.81
C ALA A 600 -15.22 2.71 -0.52
N ALA A 601 -15.31 3.36 0.64
CA ALA A 601 -15.74 2.71 1.89
C ALA A 601 -17.20 2.25 1.82
N SER A 602 -18.09 3.07 1.25
CA SER A 602 -19.50 2.70 1.05
C SER A 602 -19.64 1.52 0.09
N LEU A 603 -18.89 1.52 -1.01
CA LEU A 603 -18.80 0.39 -1.94
C LEU A 603 -18.32 -0.89 -1.22
N SER A 604 -17.21 -0.82 -0.47
CA SER A 604 -16.68 -1.97 0.26
C SER A 604 -17.70 -2.54 1.25
N ARG A 605 -18.42 -1.67 1.98
CA ARG A 605 -19.50 -2.08 2.89
C ARG A 605 -20.65 -2.77 2.15
N HIS A 606 -21.05 -2.24 0.99
CA HIS A 606 -22.07 -2.86 0.13
C HIS A 606 -21.66 -4.25 -0.34
N LEU A 607 -20.43 -4.40 -0.85
CA LEU A 607 -19.92 -5.67 -1.37
C LEU A 607 -19.75 -6.75 -0.28
N THR A 608 -19.51 -6.34 0.97
CA THR A 608 -19.23 -7.26 2.09
C THR A 608 -20.45 -7.47 3.01
N ASP A 609 -21.62 -6.94 2.69
CA ASP A 609 -22.83 -6.91 3.55
C ASP A 609 -22.56 -6.30 4.94
N ASP A 610 -21.71 -5.26 4.98
CA ASP A 610 -21.41 -4.52 6.22
C ASP A 610 -22.38 -3.36 6.42
N ARG A 611 -23.63 -3.69 6.74
CA ARG A 611 -24.76 -2.76 6.85
C ARG A 611 -24.63 -1.78 8.01
N ASP A 612 -25.30 -0.64 7.90
CA ASP A 612 -25.24 0.43 8.90
C ASP A 612 -25.82 0.02 10.25
N ASP A 613 -26.87 -0.84 10.28
CA ASP A 613 -27.44 -1.37 11.51
C ASP A 613 -26.42 -2.22 12.29
N LEU A 614 -25.68 -3.07 11.59
CA LEU A 614 -24.63 -3.92 12.18
C LEU A 614 -23.40 -3.11 12.63
N ARG A 615 -23.10 -2.06 11.91
CA ARG A 615 -22.02 -1.12 12.28
C ARG A 615 -22.41 -0.31 13.50
N GLN A 616 -23.69 0.08 13.60
CA GLN A 616 -24.22 0.76 14.79
C GLN A 616 -24.20 -0.16 16.01
N GLN A 617 -24.63 -1.41 15.86
CA GLN A 617 -24.51 -2.42 16.93
C GLN A 617 -23.05 -2.56 17.41
N MET A 618 -22.11 -2.71 16.47
CA MET A 618 -20.67 -2.78 16.79
C MET A 618 -20.20 -1.56 17.58
N ARG A 619 -20.64 -0.34 17.21
CA ARG A 619 -20.33 0.89 17.94
C ARG A 619 -20.85 0.85 19.37
N GLU A 620 -22.08 0.42 19.57
CA GLU A 620 -22.69 0.26 20.89
C GLU A 620 -21.92 -0.76 21.75
N GLU A 621 -21.53 -1.88 21.15
CA GLU A 621 -20.70 -2.91 21.79
C GLU A 621 -19.31 -2.39 22.19
N ILE A 622 -18.67 -1.55 21.35
CA ILE A 622 -17.41 -0.87 21.67
C ILE A 622 -17.61 0.06 22.86
N LEU A 623 -18.62 0.92 22.82
CA LEU A 623 -18.95 1.88 23.90
C LEU A 623 -19.33 1.16 25.21
N GLY A 624 -19.97 -0.01 25.11
CA GLY A 624 -20.37 -0.87 26.22
C GLY A 624 -19.29 -1.83 26.73
N THR A 625 -18.05 -1.71 26.24
CA THR A 625 -16.95 -2.61 26.65
C THR A 625 -16.68 -2.50 28.16
N THR A 626 -16.46 -3.63 28.80
CA THR A 626 -16.19 -3.77 30.25
C THR A 626 -14.93 -4.60 30.49
N ARG A 627 -14.38 -4.55 31.72
CA ARG A 627 -13.24 -5.41 32.14
C ARG A 627 -13.52 -6.90 31.94
N ARG A 628 -14.77 -7.33 32.09
CA ARG A 628 -15.20 -8.71 31.88
C ARG A 628 -14.89 -9.18 30.46
N HIS A 629 -15.10 -8.37 29.43
CA HIS A 629 -14.81 -8.71 28.05
C HIS A 629 -13.30 -9.00 27.82
N PHE A 630 -12.42 -8.29 28.54
CA PHE A 630 -10.97 -8.59 28.49
C PHE A 630 -10.65 -9.97 29.06
N THR A 631 -11.27 -10.32 30.20
CA THR A 631 -11.09 -11.64 30.82
C THR A 631 -11.64 -12.76 29.94
N GLU A 632 -12.82 -12.56 29.33
CA GLU A 632 -13.44 -13.54 28.41
C GLU A 632 -12.59 -13.69 27.13
N PHE A 633 -12.03 -12.61 26.61
CA PHE A 633 -11.15 -12.67 25.44
C PHE A 633 -9.80 -13.34 25.75
N ALA A 634 -9.37 -13.39 26.99
CA ALA A 634 -8.19 -14.15 27.41
C ALA A 634 -8.32 -15.65 27.08
N ASP A 635 -9.52 -16.22 27.18
CA ASP A 635 -9.74 -17.62 26.84
C ASP A 635 -9.60 -17.85 25.32
N VAL A 636 -10.06 -16.91 24.51
CA VAL A 636 -9.83 -16.92 23.05
C VAL A 636 -8.34 -16.87 22.74
N MET A 637 -7.59 -15.99 23.43
CA MET A 637 -6.13 -15.88 23.24
C MET A 637 -5.38 -17.13 23.72
N ALA A 638 -5.87 -17.81 24.75
CA ALA A 638 -5.28 -19.08 25.21
C ALA A 638 -5.44 -20.21 24.16
N GLU A 639 -6.60 -20.29 23.52
CA GLU A 639 -6.80 -21.25 22.43
C GLU A 639 -6.03 -20.82 21.17
N ALA A 640 -5.96 -19.51 20.87
CA ALA A 640 -5.16 -18.98 19.78
C ALA A 640 -3.67 -19.29 19.95
N ALA A 641 -3.13 -19.23 21.17
CA ALA A 641 -1.75 -19.58 21.46
C ALA A 641 -1.44 -21.06 21.14
N LYS A 642 -2.40 -21.97 21.39
CA LYS A 642 -2.26 -23.41 21.12
C LYS A 642 -2.42 -23.76 19.64
N ALA A 643 -3.43 -23.17 18.99
CA ALA A 643 -3.81 -23.49 17.61
C ALA A 643 -3.11 -22.64 16.57
N GLY A 644 -2.43 -21.56 17.00
CA GLY A 644 -1.85 -20.57 16.10
C GLY A 644 -0.70 -21.12 15.27
N THR A 645 -0.74 -20.81 13.98
CA THR A 645 0.35 -21.08 13.04
C THR A 645 1.39 -19.98 13.12
N VAL A 646 2.66 -20.34 12.98
CA VAL A 646 3.79 -19.42 12.99
C VAL A 646 4.27 -19.19 11.56
N CYS A 647 4.48 -17.91 11.21
CA CYS A 647 5.17 -17.50 9.99
C CYS A 647 6.23 -16.46 10.37
N VAL A 648 7.48 -16.72 10.02
CA VAL A 648 8.59 -15.79 10.29
C VAL A 648 9.25 -15.42 8.97
N LEU A 649 9.41 -14.14 8.70
CA LEU A 649 10.26 -13.67 7.60
C LEU A 649 11.52 -13.06 8.20
N GLY A 650 12.70 -13.56 7.82
CA GLY A 650 13.97 -13.09 8.38
C GLY A 650 15.20 -13.81 7.85
N GLY A 651 16.34 -13.50 8.45
CA GLY A 651 17.62 -14.10 8.08
C GLY A 651 17.99 -15.33 8.91
N SER A 652 19.24 -15.38 9.37
CA SER A 652 19.80 -16.53 10.09
C SER A 652 19.03 -16.89 11.36
N ALA A 653 18.50 -15.92 12.11
CA ALA A 653 17.71 -16.19 13.31
C ALA A 653 16.41 -16.94 12.98
N ALA A 654 15.70 -16.54 11.91
CA ALA A 654 14.52 -17.23 11.42
C ALA A 654 14.84 -18.64 10.92
N GLU A 655 15.98 -18.81 10.24
CA GLU A 655 16.43 -20.10 9.75
C GLU A 655 16.80 -21.07 10.89
N ASN A 656 17.46 -20.58 11.94
CA ASN A 656 17.80 -21.34 13.13
C ASN A 656 16.55 -21.78 13.88
N ALA A 657 15.60 -20.88 14.14
CA ALA A 657 14.32 -21.21 14.76
C ALA A 657 13.56 -22.28 13.96
N ALA A 658 13.49 -22.14 12.63
CA ALA A 658 12.85 -23.12 11.77
C ALA A 658 13.52 -24.51 11.85
N THR A 659 14.86 -24.55 11.99
CA THR A 659 15.61 -25.79 12.14
C THR A 659 15.29 -26.45 13.49
N GLU A 660 15.27 -25.67 14.56
CA GLU A 660 15.02 -26.14 15.93
C GLU A 660 13.59 -26.69 16.09
N HIS A 661 12.61 -26.00 15.52
CA HIS A 661 11.19 -26.37 15.63
C HIS A 661 10.67 -27.25 14.50
N GLY A 662 11.50 -27.58 13.50
CA GLY A 662 11.09 -28.38 12.35
C GLY A 662 10.07 -27.69 11.43
N TRP A 663 10.12 -26.36 11.33
CA TRP A 663 9.25 -25.60 10.42
C TRP A 663 9.69 -25.75 8.96
N THR A 664 8.75 -25.55 8.05
CA THR A 664 9.07 -25.47 6.63
C THR A 664 9.94 -24.25 6.35
N LYS A 665 11.06 -24.44 5.66
CA LYS A 665 11.92 -23.33 5.22
C LYS A 665 11.71 -23.04 3.74
N LYS A 666 11.53 -21.76 3.42
CA LYS A 666 11.37 -21.29 2.05
C LYS A 666 12.33 -20.14 1.82
N LYS A 667 13.32 -20.31 0.94
CA LYS A 667 14.18 -19.23 0.49
C LYS A 667 13.37 -18.33 -0.45
N VAL A 668 13.27 -17.04 -0.11
CA VAL A 668 12.46 -16.06 -0.87
C VAL A 668 13.35 -15.10 -1.65
N LEU A 669 14.47 -14.65 -1.07
CA LEU A 669 15.49 -13.84 -1.74
C LEU A 669 16.86 -14.50 -1.69
#